data_8ff4007a6686edf4fb3c89c254ea1d1c
#
_entry.id   8ff4007a6686edf4fb3c89c254ea1d1c
#
_cell.length_a   1.000
_cell.length_b   1.000
_cell.length_c   1.000
_cell.angle_alpha   90.00
_cell.angle_beta   90.00
_cell.angle_gamma   90.00
#
_symmetry.space_group_name_H-M   'P 1'
#
loop_
_entity.id
_entity.type
_entity.pdbx_description
1 polymer ?
#
loop_
_entity_poly.entity_id
_entity_poly.type
_entity_poly.pdbx_seq_one_letter_code
_entity_poly.pdbx_strand_id
1 'polypeptide(L)'
;MAEKNDYVNRELSWIEFNYRVLSEARDKSTPLFDRLKFLSITASNLDEFYMVRVASLKDMVHAKYAKKDIAGLTAKEQLDKISEKTHQLVDLQYSTYNRSLVPALKQNGLRIVMEHEDLTEDEAAFADEYFHKNVYPVLTPMAFDSSRPFPLIRNKTLNIAALLKKKNEKEAELEFAMVQVPSVIPRIVELPEEKDENGETQRVVILLEEIIERNMQSLFLNYDIVASHPFRIMRNADFSLDEEEAVDLLEEIQKQLKKRQWGEAIRLEIESNVDKQLLKILKKELSISSEDIFQISGPLDLTFLMKMYGLDGFDHLKTPKYTPQPVPELMNEDNIFTNIRKGDILLHHPYQSFDPVVNFVRSAARDPEVLAIKQTLYRVSGNSPIIAALAEAADNGKQVSVLVELKARFDEENNINWAKMLEKAGCHVIYGLVGLKTHSKITLVVRMEEDGIRRYVHLGTGNYNDSTAKLYTDCGILTCDPQIGEDATAVFNMLSGYSEPRAWNKLSVAPLWLRHRFLRMINRETEHARAGREAHIMAKMNSICDKEIISALYDASCAGVKIELIVRGICCLKAGVPGLSENISVRSIVGNFLEHSRIFYFFNDASPEVYMGSADWMPRNLDRRVEILFPVEDENLKEKVIHILKLELEDNVKAHLLQPDGSYEKVDKRGKVLVNSQDQFCEEAIEMAKACQESKDPAVTRIFQPIESSNE
;
A
#
# COMPACT_ATOMS: atom_id res chain seq x y z
N MET A 1 3.14 -27.72 -21.98
CA MET A 1 4.06 -26.79 -21.27
C MET A 1 3.79 -25.39 -21.77
N ALA A 2 3.49 -24.48 -20.86
CA ALA A 2 3.24 -23.08 -21.21
C ALA A 2 4.48 -22.45 -21.86
N GLU A 3 4.27 -21.74 -22.97
CA GLU A 3 5.31 -21.07 -23.74
C GLU A 3 5.56 -19.64 -23.23
N LYS A 4 6.58 -18.96 -23.73
CA LYS A 4 6.90 -17.57 -23.28
C LYS A 4 5.76 -16.57 -23.55
N ASN A 5 4.93 -16.82 -24.56
CA ASN A 5 3.80 -15.98 -24.93
C ASN A 5 2.57 -16.17 -24.00
N ASP A 6 2.61 -17.14 -23.08
CA ASP A 6 1.49 -17.48 -22.19
C ASP A 6 1.52 -16.68 -20.89
N TYR A 7 2.46 -15.77 -20.75
CA TYR A 7 2.61 -14.94 -19.56
C TYR A 7 2.56 -13.45 -19.90
N VAL A 8 2.10 -12.65 -18.94
CA VAL A 8 2.16 -11.19 -18.98
C VAL A 8 3.41 -10.72 -18.23
N ASN A 9 4.11 -9.70 -18.79
CA ASN A 9 5.21 -9.08 -18.08
C ASN A 9 4.76 -8.44 -16.77
N ARG A 10 5.54 -8.64 -15.72
CA ARG A 10 5.21 -8.20 -14.36
C ARG A 10 5.04 -6.68 -14.24
N GLU A 11 5.92 -5.90 -14.86
CA GLU A 11 5.93 -4.44 -14.74
C GLU A 11 4.81 -3.81 -15.57
N LEU A 12 4.52 -4.37 -16.75
CA LEU A 12 3.37 -3.94 -17.56
C LEU A 12 2.05 -4.25 -16.86
N SER A 13 1.94 -5.41 -16.21
CA SER A 13 0.78 -5.75 -15.39
C SER A 13 0.61 -4.78 -14.19
N TRP A 14 1.71 -4.30 -13.61
CA TRP A 14 1.66 -3.29 -12.57
C TRP A 14 1.13 -1.94 -13.09
N ILE A 15 1.52 -1.54 -14.29
CA ILE A 15 0.99 -0.32 -14.93
C ILE A 15 -0.51 -0.45 -15.15
N GLU A 16 -1.00 -1.62 -15.59
CA GLU A 16 -2.43 -1.90 -15.70
C GLU A 16 -3.16 -1.79 -14.34
N PHE A 17 -2.52 -2.18 -13.24
CA PHE A 17 -3.06 -1.92 -11.91
C PHE A 17 -3.20 -0.42 -11.64
N ASN A 18 -2.19 0.38 -11.97
CA ASN A 18 -2.26 1.84 -11.76
C ASN A 18 -3.31 2.51 -12.67
N TYR A 19 -3.56 1.97 -13.87
CA TYR A 19 -4.71 2.37 -14.71
C TYR A 19 -6.05 2.09 -14.04
N ARG A 20 -6.21 0.96 -13.35
CA ARG A 20 -7.45 0.66 -12.59
C ARG A 20 -7.65 1.65 -11.44
N VAL A 21 -6.60 2.02 -10.73
CA VAL A 21 -6.67 3.08 -9.70
C VAL A 21 -7.05 4.43 -10.32
N LEU A 22 -6.47 4.78 -11.47
CA LEU A 22 -6.81 5.99 -12.21
C LEU A 22 -8.27 5.97 -12.70
N SER A 23 -8.83 4.81 -13.00
CA SER A 23 -10.22 4.71 -13.44
C SER A 23 -11.20 5.19 -12.36
N GLU A 24 -10.89 5.04 -11.07
CA GLU A 24 -11.69 5.59 -9.98
C GLU A 24 -11.63 7.12 -9.91
N ALA A 25 -10.48 7.74 -10.21
CA ALA A 25 -10.37 9.19 -10.35
C ALA A 25 -11.19 9.74 -11.53
N ARG A 26 -11.46 8.92 -12.55
CA ARG A 26 -12.21 9.26 -13.76
C ARG A 26 -13.68 8.93 -13.67
N ASP A 27 -14.08 8.08 -12.74
CA ASP A 27 -15.47 7.67 -12.57
C ASP A 27 -16.27 8.79 -11.91
N LYS A 28 -17.26 9.33 -12.65
CA LYS A 28 -18.12 10.42 -12.15
C LYS A 28 -19.07 9.98 -11.04
N SER A 29 -19.28 8.68 -10.84
CA SER A 29 -20.06 8.15 -9.72
C SER A 29 -19.30 8.17 -8.39
N THR A 30 -17.96 8.29 -8.44
CA THR A 30 -17.11 8.47 -7.27
C THR A 30 -17.18 9.94 -6.82
N PRO A 31 -17.36 10.25 -5.51
CA PRO A 31 -17.38 11.61 -4.98
C PRO A 31 -16.15 12.43 -5.39
N LEU A 32 -16.32 13.73 -5.62
CA LEU A 32 -15.30 14.57 -6.26
C LEU A 32 -13.96 14.57 -5.51
N PHE A 33 -13.98 14.66 -4.18
CA PHE A 33 -12.76 14.66 -3.37
C PHE A 33 -12.10 13.29 -3.31
N ASP A 34 -12.86 12.20 -3.36
CA ASP A 34 -12.28 10.86 -3.49
C ASP A 34 -11.58 10.67 -4.84
N ARG A 35 -12.09 11.30 -5.90
CA ARG A 35 -11.41 11.31 -7.21
C ARG A 35 -10.05 12.02 -7.14
N LEU A 36 -9.92 13.13 -6.37
CA LEU A 36 -8.63 13.77 -6.08
C LEU A 36 -7.68 12.82 -5.36
N LYS A 37 -8.20 12.14 -4.34
CA LYS A 37 -7.44 11.13 -3.58
C LYS A 37 -6.91 10.02 -4.48
N PHE A 38 -7.77 9.44 -5.35
CA PHE A 38 -7.33 8.40 -6.27
C PHE A 38 -6.29 8.90 -7.28
N LEU A 39 -6.43 10.12 -7.79
CA LEU A 39 -5.43 10.70 -8.68
C LEU A 39 -4.08 10.89 -7.97
N SER A 40 -4.10 11.37 -6.72
CA SER A 40 -2.90 11.47 -5.89
C SER A 40 -2.23 10.12 -5.66
N ILE A 41 -3.03 9.07 -5.38
CA ILE A 41 -2.53 7.70 -5.21
C ILE A 41 -1.84 7.22 -6.49
N THR A 42 -2.39 7.48 -7.67
CA THR A 42 -1.75 7.06 -8.93
C THR A 42 -0.40 7.72 -9.15
N ALA A 43 -0.25 8.98 -8.77
CA ALA A 43 1.02 9.70 -8.85
C ALA A 43 2.05 9.14 -7.86
N SER A 44 1.64 8.93 -6.60
CA SER A 44 2.51 8.32 -5.58
C SER A 44 2.95 6.90 -5.95
N ASN A 45 2.05 6.09 -6.49
CA ASN A 45 2.35 4.75 -6.99
C ASN A 45 3.40 4.79 -8.10
N LEU A 46 3.27 5.73 -9.04
CA LEU A 46 4.19 5.88 -10.15
C LEU A 46 5.58 6.32 -9.67
N ASP A 47 5.65 7.22 -8.68
CA ASP A 47 6.91 7.61 -8.04
C ASP A 47 7.64 6.38 -7.46
N GLU A 48 6.96 5.56 -6.67
CA GLU A 48 7.55 4.35 -6.09
C GLU A 48 7.98 3.35 -7.18
N PHE A 49 7.16 3.19 -8.21
CA PHE A 49 7.49 2.31 -9.34
C PHE A 49 8.78 2.71 -10.04
N TYR A 50 8.96 4.01 -10.30
CA TYR A 50 10.20 4.52 -10.90
C TYR A 50 11.39 4.33 -9.96
N MET A 51 11.30 4.80 -8.73
CA MET A 51 12.40 4.75 -7.76
C MET A 51 12.92 3.35 -7.46
N VAL A 52 12.07 2.34 -7.67
CA VAL A 52 12.38 0.95 -7.29
C VAL A 52 12.47 0.05 -8.51
N ARG A 53 11.44 -0.01 -9.35
CA ARG A 53 11.36 -1.03 -10.42
C ARG A 53 12.07 -0.59 -11.69
N VAL A 54 11.79 0.64 -12.14
CA VAL A 54 12.51 1.22 -13.29
C VAL A 54 14.00 1.35 -12.97
N ALA A 55 14.33 1.81 -11.76
CA ALA A 55 15.70 1.87 -11.25
C ALA A 55 16.41 0.51 -11.35
N SER A 56 15.81 -0.53 -10.79
CA SER A 56 16.37 -1.89 -10.83
C SER A 56 16.55 -2.42 -12.27
N LEU A 57 15.62 -2.13 -13.20
CA LEU A 57 15.77 -2.50 -14.62
C LEU A 57 16.91 -1.73 -15.30
N LYS A 58 17.11 -0.43 -14.97
CA LYS A 58 18.24 0.36 -15.47
C LYS A 58 19.56 -0.21 -14.98
N ASP A 59 19.65 -0.59 -13.71
CA ASP A 59 20.84 -1.24 -13.14
C ASP A 59 21.15 -2.56 -13.88
N MET A 60 20.12 -3.36 -14.21
CA MET A 60 20.28 -4.58 -15.02
C MET A 60 20.82 -4.29 -16.42
N VAL A 61 20.36 -3.21 -17.06
CA VAL A 61 20.87 -2.80 -18.39
C VAL A 61 22.33 -2.35 -18.29
N HIS A 62 22.68 -1.54 -17.28
CA HIS A 62 24.06 -1.12 -17.03
C HIS A 62 25.00 -2.30 -16.76
N ALA A 63 24.51 -3.30 -15.99
CA ALA A 63 25.23 -4.56 -15.75
C ALA A 63 25.23 -5.53 -16.94
N LYS A 64 24.64 -5.16 -18.08
CA LYS A 64 24.50 -6.01 -19.28
C LYS A 64 23.86 -7.39 -18.98
N TYR A 65 22.89 -7.40 -18.05
CA TYR A 65 22.21 -8.63 -17.67
C TYR A 65 21.26 -9.10 -18.77
N ALA A 66 21.55 -10.29 -19.33
CA ALA A 66 20.89 -10.79 -20.54
C ALA A 66 19.70 -11.72 -20.26
N LYS A 67 19.44 -12.09 -18.99
CA LYS A 67 18.33 -13.02 -18.67
C LYS A 67 16.99 -12.35 -18.94
N LYS A 68 16.13 -13.09 -19.64
CA LYS A 68 14.75 -12.67 -19.92
C LYS A 68 13.82 -12.95 -18.73
N ASP A 69 12.78 -12.15 -18.62
CA ASP A 69 11.71 -12.35 -17.63
C ASP A 69 10.79 -13.52 -18.01
N ILE A 70 9.72 -13.72 -17.23
CA ILE A 70 8.73 -14.78 -17.44
C ILE A 70 8.02 -14.64 -18.81
N ALA A 71 7.80 -13.42 -19.29
CA ALA A 71 7.18 -13.11 -20.58
C ALA A 71 8.19 -13.11 -21.76
N GLY A 72 9.46 -13.40 -21.50
CA GLY A 72 10.50 -13.48 -22.50
C GLY A 72 11.15 -12.16 -22.90
N LEU A 73 10.94 -11.07 -22.13
CA LEU A 73 11.51 -9.75 -22.38
C LEU A 73 12.84 -9.55 -21.66
N THR A 74 13.81 -8.90 -22.34
CA THR A 74 15.03 -8.38 -21.70
C THR A 74 14.73 -7.13 -20.87
N ALA A 75 15.65 -6.72 -20.00
CA ALA A 75 15.48 -5.48 -19.21
C ALA A 75 15.29 -4.24 -20.09
N LYS A 76 16.01 -4.15 -21.23
CA LYS A 76 15.87 -3.04 -22.19
C LYS A 76 14.50 -3.04 -22.84
N GLU A 77 14.03 -4.18 -23.37
CA GLU A 77 12.69 -4.31 -23.96
C GLU A 77 11.56 -3.97 -22.97
N GLN A 78 11.76 -4.29 -21.67
CA GLN A 78 10.84 -3.90 -20.62
C GLN A 78 10.82 -2.38 -20.43
N LEU A 79 11.99 -1.73 -20.33
CA LEU A 79 12.10 -0.28 -20.18
C LEU A 79 11.44 0.47 -21.34
N ASP A 80 11.64 0.04 -22.58
CA ASP A 80 11.04 0.65 -23.76
C ASP A 80 9.50 0.64 -23.69
N LYS A 81 8.92 -0.53 -23.36
CA LYS A 81 7.47 -0.68 -23.19
C LYS A 81 6.93 0.06 -21.96
N ILE A 82 7.68 0.11 -20.86
CA ILE A 82 7.33 0.87 -19.66
C ILE A 82 7.27 2.36 -19.98
N SER A 83 8.30 2.89 -20.68
CA SER A 83 8.34 4.30 -21.06
C SER A 83 7.10 4.68 -21.88
N GLU A 84 6.77 3.92 -22.92
CA GLU A 84 5.58 4.17 -23.74
C GLU A 84 4.30 4.22 -22.90
N LYS A 85 4.04 3.17 -22.09
CA LYS A 85 2.82 3.09 -21.28
C LYS A 85 2.75 4.12 -20.17
N THR A 86 3.88 4.48 -19.56
CA THR A 86 3.89 5.47 -18.48
C THR A 86 3.71 6.88 -18.98
N HIS A 87 4.21 7.23 -20.17
CA HIS A 87 3.87 8.51 -20.80
C HIS A 87 2.37 8.62 -21.07
N GLN A 88 1.76 7.58 -21.64
CA GLN A 88 0.29 7.53 -21.85
C GLN A 88 -0.49 7.66 -20.53
N LEU A 89 -0.01 7.01 -19.46
CA LEU A 89 -0.62 7.08 -18.13
C LEU A 89 -0.56 8.50 -17.56
N VAL A 90 0.60 9.16 -17.66
CA VAL A 90 0.80 10.55 -17.20
C VAL A 90 -0.06 11.53 -17.99
N ASP A 91 -0.12 11.41 -19.31
CA ASP A 91 -1.02 12.23 -20.14
C ASP A 91 -2.49 12.08 -19.69
N LEU A 92 -2.88 10.86 -19.35
CA LEU A 92 -4.24 10.58 -18.88
C LEU A 92 -4.48 11.13 -17.45
N GLN A 93 -3.48 11.09 -16.55
CA GLN A 93 -3.56 11.72 -15.23
C GLN A 93 -3.80 13.23 -15.36
N TYR A 94 -3.01 13.92 -16.17
CA TYR A 94 -3.13 15.37 -16.35
C TYR A 94 -4.36 15.77 -17.17
N SER A 95 -4.76 14.97 -18.15
CA SER A 95 -6.05 15.16 -18.81
C SER A 95 -7.23 15.04 -17.82
N THR A 96 -7.15 14.10 -16.89
CA THR A 96 -8.17 13.93 -15.83
C THR A 96 -8.18 15.12 -14.89
N TYR A 97 -7.01 15.58 -14.44
CA TYR A 97 -6.86 16.75 -13.59
C TYR A 97 -7.43 18.00 -14.28
N ASN A 98 -6.87 18.38 -15.43
CA ASN A 98 -7.16 19.65 -16.09
C ASN A 98 -8.59 19.73 -16.65
N ARG A 99 -9.10 18.65 -17.27
CA ARG A 99 -10.37 18.69 -18.01
C ARG A 99 -11.57 18.18 -17.22
N SER A 100 -11.35 17.50 -16.11
CA SER A 100 -12.44 16.92 -15.33
C SER A 100 -12.47 17.41 -13.90
N LEU A 101 -11.35 17.39 -13.17
CA LEU A 101 -11.35 17.70 -11.75
C LEU A 101 -11.30 19.20 -11.48
N VAL A 102 -10.41 19.95 -12.11
CA VAL A 102 -10.31 21.42 -11.90
C VAL A 102 -11.63 22.14 -12.22
N PRO A 103 -12.30 21.89 -13.36
CA PRO A 103 -13.60 22.49 -13.63
C PRO A 103 -14.68 22.09 -12.63
N ALA A 104 -14.68 20.81 -12.19
CA ALA A 104 -15.66 20.34 -11.22
C ALA A 104 -15.43 20.94 -9.83
N LEU A 105 -14.19 21.16 -9.43
CA LEU A 105 -13.85 21.86 -8.17
C LEU A 105 -14.36 23.30 -8.19
N LYS A 106 -14.10 24.02 -9.29
CA LYS A 106 -14.59 25.39 -9.49
C LYS A 106 -16.11 25.47 -9.35
N GLN A 107 -16.84 24.53 -9.98
CA GLN A 107 -18.30 24.44 -9.88
C GLN A 107 -18.81 24.13 -8.47
N ASN A 108 -17.97 23.57 -7.60
CA ASN A 108 -18.28 23.23 -6.22
C ASN A 108 -17.61 24.17 -5.19
N GLY A 109 -17.28 25.41 -5.60
CA GLY A 109 -16.84 26.46 -4.70
C GLY A 109 -15.33 26.41 -4.33
N LEU A 110 -14.51 25.70 -5.10
CA LEU A 110 -13.04 25.67 -4.91
C LEU A 110 -12.32 26.01 -6.22
N ARG A 111 -11.75 27.21 -6.31
CA ARG A 111 -10.93 27.65 -7.44
C ARG A 111 -9.45 27.38 -7.17
N ILE A 112 -8.79 26.70 -8.10
CA ILE A 112 -7.33 26.55 -8.10
C ILE A 112 -6.78 27.54 -9.12
N VAL A 113 -5.91 28.44 -8.69
CA VAL A 113 -5.12 29.29 -9.60
C VAL A 113 -4.03 28.43 -10.18
N MET A 114 -4.08 28.22 -11.50
CA MET A 114 -3.19 27.29 -12.21
C MET A 114 -1.86 27.96 -12.58
N GLU A 115 -1.90 29.24 -12.94
CA GLU A 115 -0.75 30.05 -13.31
C GLU A 115 -0.84 31.39 -12.58
N HIS A 116 0.27 31.91 -12.10
CA HIS A 116 0.29 33.13 -11.29
C HIS A 116 -0.13 34.40 -12.07
N GLU A 117 -0.16 34.35 -13.39
CA GLU A 117 -0.72 35.39 -14.27
C GLU A 117 -2.25 35.49 -14.16
N ASP A 118 -2.93 34.43 -13.72
CA ASP A 118 -4.39 34.41 -13.59
C ASP A 118 -4.88 35.00 -12.25
N LEU A 119 -3.97 35.52 -11.40
CA LEU A 119 -4.30 36.20 -10.15
C LEU A 119 -4.98 37.54 -10.41
N THR A 120 -6.03 37.84 -9.64
CA THR A 120 -6.57 39.21 -9.54
C THR A 120 -5.59 40.14 -8.86
N GLU A 121 -5.81 41.46 -8.92
CA GLU A 121 -4.92 42.45 -8.28
C GLU A 121 -4.80 42.23 -6.77
N ASP A 122 -5.93 41.93 -6.10
CA ASP A 122 -5.95 41.71 -4.64
C ASP A 122 -5.27 40.36 -4.27
N GLU A 123 -5.50 39.30 -5.04
CA GLU A 123 -4.84 38.01 -4.86
C GLU A 123 -3.33 38.12 -5.11
N ALA A 124 -2.92 38.85 -6.14
CA ALA A 124 -1.53 39.10 -6.46
C ALA A 124 -0.83 39.88 -5.34
N ALA A 125 -1.47 40.92 -4.81
CA ALA A 125 -0.94 41.68 -3.67
C ALA A 125 -0.79 40.79 -2.42
N PHE A 126 -1.75 39.92 -2.13
CA PHE A 126 -1.66 38.95 -1.04
C PHE A 126 -0.51 37.95 -1.28
N ALA A 127 -0.40 37.40 -2.47
CA ALA A 127 0.65 36.44 -2.82
C ALA A 127 2.06 37.07 -2.68
N ASP A 128 2.23 38.30 -3.13
CA ASP A 128 3.50 39.03 -3.00
C ASP A 128 3.83 39.34 -1.52
N GLU A 129 2.84 39.74 -0.71
CA GLU A 129 3.03 39.93 0.73
C GLU A 129 3.36 38.60 1.44
N TYR A 130 2.65 37.53 1.10
CA TYR A 130 2.91 36.18 1.63
C TYR A 130 4.32 35.72 1.28
N PHE A 131 4.75 35.93 0.03
CA PHE A 131 6.11 35.63 -0.42
C PHE A 131 7.15 36.33 0.45
N HIS A 132 7.06 37.65 0.59
CA HIS A 132 8.06 38.40 1.33
C HIS A 132 8.13 38.07 2.81
N LYS A 133 6.98 37.80 3.44
CA LYS A 133 6.91 37.50 4.88
C LYS A 133 7.27 36.06 5.23
N ASN A 134 6.80 35.09 4.44
CA ASN A 134 6.83 33.68 4.83
C ASN A 134 7.78 32.83 3.97
N VAL A 135 7.98 33.17 2.69
CA VAL A 135 8.68 32.34 1.74
C VAL A 135 10.10 32.81 1.51
N TYR A 136 10.28 34.08 1.19
CA TYR A 136 11.60 34.68 0.89
C TYR A 136 12.69 34.41 1.94
N PRO A 137 12.43 34.50 3.26
CA PRO A 137 13.45 34.24 4.27
C PRO A 137 13.95 32.78 4.32
N VAL A 138 13.20 31.86 3.74
CA VAL A 138 13.50 30.41 3.74
C VAL A 138 14.21 29.97 2.47
N LEU A 139 14.09 30.75 1.38
CA LEU A 139 14.65 30.40 0.08
C LEU A 139 16.17 30.58 0.03
N THR A 140 16.82 29.68 -0.68
CA THR A 140 18.26 29.77 -0.99
C THR A 140 18.45 29.58 -2.49
N PRO A 141 18.55 30.67 -3.27
CA PRO A 141 18.87 30.57 -4.69
C PRO A 141 20.30 30.04 -4.91
N MET A 142 20.43 29.13 -5.88
CA MET A 142 21.70 28.51 -6.25
C MET A 142 22.01 28.78 -7.71
N ALA A 143 23.15 29.40 -7.98
CA ALA A 143 23.62 29.62 -9.33
C ALA A 143 24.65 28.55 -9.74
N PHE A 144 24.74 28.28 -11.03
CA PHE A 144 25.67 27.34 -11.64
C PHE A 144 26.48 28.04 -12.69
N ASP A 145 27.80 28.04 -12.53
CA ASP A 145 28.77 28.62 -13.47
C ASP A 145 30.10 27.84 -13.41
N SER A 146 31.12 28.34 -14.12
CA SER A 146 32.43 27.71 -14.17
C SER A 146 33.13 27.59 -12.80
N SER A 147 32.70 28.36 -11.79
CA SER A 147 33.27 28.37 -10.44
C SER A 147 32.39 27.67 -9.41
N ARG A 148 31.13 27.36 -9.75
CA ARG A 148 30.13 26.74 -8.91
C ARG A 148 29.60 25.51 -9.59
N PRO A 149 29.75 24.29 -8.99
CA PRO A 149 29.26 23.07 -9.57
C PRO A 149 27.73 23.06 -9.64
N PHE A 150 27.17 22.22 -10.52
CA PHE A 150 25.73 22.02 -10.61
C PHE A 150 25.17 21.62 -9.24
N PRO A 151 24.08 22.27 -8.78
CA PRO A 151 23.51 22.02 -7.46
C PRO A 151 23.08 20.57 -7.26
N LEU A 152 23.34 20.07 -6.07
CA LEU A 152 22.94 18.70 -5.71
C LEU A 152 21.45 18.66 -5.37
N ILE A 153 20.65 18.14 -6.28
CA ILE A 153 19.19 18.07 -6.16
C ILE A 153 18.78 16.77 -5.47
N ARG A 154 18.02 16.89 -4.39
CA ARG A 154 17.52 15.72 -3.65
C ARG A 154 16.39 15.00 -4.39
N ASN A 155 16.24 13.71 -4.10
CA ASN A 155 15.17 12.91 -4.65
C ASN A 155 13.79 13.49 -4.31
N LYS A 156 12.91 13.60 -5.32
CA LYS A 156 11.50 14.05 -5.22
C LYS A 156 11.31 15.53 -4.84
N THR A 157 12.36 16.32 -4.72
CA THR A 157 12.18 17.75 -4.44
C THR A 157 11.68 18.49 -5.67
N LEU A 158 10.74 19.41 -5.45
CA LEU A 158 10.28 20.36 -6.44
C LEU A 158 11.22 21.57 -6.45
N ASN A 159 11.62 22.01 -7.62
CA ASN A 159 12.57 23.09 -7.82
C ASN A 159 12.09 23.97 -8.96
N ILE A 160 12.49 25.24 -8.98
CA ILE A 160 12.30 26.15 -10.09
C ILE A 160 13.68 26.45 -10.68
N ALA A 161 13.86 26.13 -11.96
CA ALA A 161 15.05 26.46 -12.71
C ALA A 161 14.85 27.79 -13.46
N ALA A 162 15.89 28.60 -13.55
CA ALA A 162 15.86 29.86 -14.28
C ALA A 162 17.08 30.03 -15.20
N LEU A 163 16.83 30.65 -16.34
CA LEU A 163 17.89 31.23 -17.19
C LEU A 163 17.99 32.71 -16.90
N LEU A 164 19.18 33.15 -16.53
CA LEU A 164 19.47 34.48 -16.10
C LEU A 164 20.36 35.18 -17.11
N LYS A 165 20.06 36.44 -17.41
CA LYS A 165 20.90 37.32 -18.19
C LYS A 165 21.37 38.51 -17.33
N LYS A 166 22.67 38.71 -17.22
CA LYS A 166 23.24 39.78 -16.41
C LYS A 166 22.84 41.16 -16.95
N LYS A 167 22.30 42.01 -16.07
CA LYS A 167 21.93 43.39 -16.43
C LYS A 167 23.15 44.18 -16.85
N ASN A 168 22.98 45.04 -17.83
CA ASN A 168 24.03 45.94 -18.36
C ASN A 168 25.17 45.28 -19.16
N GLU A 169 25.14 43.99 -19.45
CA GLU A 169 26.08 43.32 -20.36
C GLU A 169 25.36 42.91 -21.65
N LYS A 170 25.68 43.59 -22.78
CA LYS A 170 24.98 43.37 -24.07
C LYS A 170 25.19 41.98 -24.67
N GLU A 171 26.33 41.33 -24.40
CA GLU A 171 26.71 40.00 -24.89
C GLU A 171 26.82 38.96 -23.74
N ALA A 172 26.07 39.15 -22.64
CA ALA A 172 26.12 38.22 -21.53
C ALA A 172 25.60 36.83 -21.94
N GLU A 173 26.39 35.81 -21.67
CA GLU A 173 25.95 34.44 -21.76
C GLU A 173 24.80 34.18 -20.74
N LEU A 174 23.91 33.25 -21.07
CA LEU A 174 22.83 32.87 -20.16
C LEU A 174 23.41 31.98 -19.05
N GLU A 175 23.16 32.37 -17.82
CA GLU A 175 23.57 31.64 -16.63
C GLU A 175 22.38 30.80 -16.12
N PHE A 176 22.65 29.61 -15.59
CA PHE A 176 21.65 28.74 -14.97
C PHE A 176 21.60 29.02 -13.46
N ALA A 177 20.40 29.16 -12.94
CA ALA A 177 20.14 29.17 -11.51
C ALA A 177 18.93 28.35 -11.16
N MET A 178 18.81 27.99 -9.91
CA MET A 178 17.62 27.29 -9.39
C MET A 178 17.31 27.69 -7.96
N VAL A 179 16.07 27.49 -7.58
CA VAL A 179 15.62 27.57 -6.19
C VAL A 179 14.77 26.37 -5.86
N GLN A 180 14.99 25.76 -4.69
CA GLN A 180 14.18 24.66 -4.22
C GLN A 180 12.89 25.19 -3.59
N VAL A 181 11.75 24.62 -3.96
CA VAL A 181 10.48 24.88 -3.28
C VAL A 181 10.53 24.25 -1.88
N PRO A 182 10.39 25.05 -0.80
CA PRO A 182 10.61 24.58 0.56
C PRO A 182 9.45 23.68 1.04
N SER A 183 9.76 22.45 1.41
CA SER A 183 8.76 21.50 1.95
C SER A 183 8.29 21.81 3.37
N VAL A 184 8.95 22.73 4.07
CA VAL A 184 8.56 23.18 5.42
C VAL A 184 7.42 24.19 5.42
N ILE A 185 7.12 24.78 4.26
CA ILE A 185 5.98 25.67 4.04
C ILE A 185 4.86 24.85 3.35
N PRO A 186 3.58 25.04 3.73
CA PRO A 186 2.47 24.40 3.03
C PRO A 186 2.50 24.71 1.53
N ARG A 187 2.40 23.68 0.68
CA ARG A 187 2.42 23.84 -0.77
C ARG A 187 1.12 24.46 -1.31
N ILE A 188 -0.01 24.19 -0.63
CA ILE A 188 -1.32 24.79 -0.95
C ILE A 188 -1.45 26.04 -0.08
N VAL A 189 -1.58 27.20 -0.70
CA VAL A 189 -1.76 28.49 -0.04
C VAL A 189 -3.17 28.98 -0.33
N GLU A 190 -3.93 29.26 0.72
CA GLU A 190 -5.26 29.84 0.59
C GLU A 190 -5.14 31.34 0.36
N LEU A 191 -5.80 31.82 -0.70
CA LEU A 191 -5.92 33.22 -1.04
C LEU A 191 -7.19 33.82 -0.41
N PRO A 192 -7.38 35.15 -0.40
CA PRO A 192 -8.63 35.76 0.01
C PRO A 192 -9.82 35.17 -0.76
N GLU A 193 -10.92 34.94 -0.05
CA GLU A 193 -12.15 34.43 -0.64
C GLU A 193 -12.70 35.39 -1.69
N GLU A 194 -13.21 34.84 -2.76
CA GLU A 194 -13.81 35.57 -3.89
C GLU A 194 -15.30 35.22 -3.98
N LYS A 195 -16.08 36.08 -4.63
CA LYS A 195 -17.44 35.76 -5.05
C LYS A 195 -17.46 35.31 -6.50
N ASP A 196 -18.10 34.19 -6.77
CA ASP A 196 -18.29 33.69 -8.10
C ASP A 196 -19.30 34.54 -8.92
N GLU A 197 -19.52 34.19 -10.17
CA GLU A 197 -20.44 34.89 -11.07
C GLU A 197 -21.91 34.90 -10.54
N ASN A 198 -22.25 34.00 -9.63
CA ASN A 198 -23.57 33.89 -8.99
C ASN A 198 -23.64 34.61 -7.64
N GLY A 199 -22.52 35.18 -7.17
CA GLY A 199 -22.40 35.87 -5.88
C GLY A 199 -22.18 34.93 -4.70
N GLU A 200 -21.92 33.63 -4.94
CA GLU A 200 -21.58 32.66 -3.91
C GLU A 200 -20.08 32.76 -3.53
N THR A 201 -19.78 32.57 -2.27
CA THR A 201 -18.39 32.60 -1.78
C THR A 201 -17.63 31.39 -2.31
N GLN A 202 -16.50 31.65 -2.97
CA GLN A 202 -15.60 30.65 -3.49
C GLN A 202 -14.27 30.70 -2.76
N ARG A 203 -13.80 29.57 -2.27
CA ARG A 203 -12.43 29.44 -1.76
C ARG A 203 -11.45 29.39 -2.91
N VAL A 204 -10.34 30.10 -2.74
CA VAL A 204 -9.30 30.20 -3.76
C VAL A 204 -7.99 29.66 -3.19
N VAL A 205 -7.31 28.82 -3.95
CA VAL A 205 -5.99 28.29 -3.57
C VAL A 205 -5.00 28.44 -4.72
N ILE A 206 -3.75 28.65 -4.35
CA ILE A 206 -2.60 28.68 -5.29
C ILE A 206 -1.51 27.75 -4.76
N LEU A 207 -0.69 27.23 -5.65
CA LEU A 207 0.47 26.42 -5.26
C LEU A 207 1.68 27.32 -4.94
N LEU A 208 2.50 26.88 -4.00
CA LEU A 208 3.65 27.65 -3.51
C LEU A 208 4.67 27.95 -4.61
N GLU A 209 4.86 27.02 -5.54
CA GLU A 209 5.74 27.23 -6.70
C GLU A 209 5.30 28.40 -7.56
N GLU A 210 4.00 28.62 -7.77
CA GLU A 210 3.47 29.75 -8.53
C GLU A 210 3.77 31.09 -7.85
N ILE A 211 3.64 31.13 -6.51
CA ILE A 211 4.00 32.31 -5.71
C ILE A 211 5.49 32.61 -5.82
N ILE A 212 6.33 31.57 -5.78
CA ILE A 212 7.78 31.73 -5.92
C ILE A 212 8.13 32.21 -7.33
N GLU A 213 7.57 31.59 -8.36
CA GLU A 213 7.84 31.92 -9.76
C GLU A 213 7.46 33.35 -10.09
N ARG A 214 6.30 33.81 -9.65
CA ARG A 214 5.88 35.21 -9.73
C ARG A 214 6.91 36.18 -9.12
N ASN A 215 7.59 35.78 -8.05
CA ASN A 215 8.51 36.62 -7.31
C ASN A 215 10.00 36.31 -7.57
N MET A 216 10.32 35.50 -8.58
CA MET A 216 11.70 35.09 -8.89
C MET A 216 12.63 36.25 -9.12
N GLN A 217 12.14 37.36 -9.70
CA GLN A 217 12.96 38.56 -9.98
C GLN A 217 13.55 39.18 -8.70
N SER A 218 12.87 39.05 -7.56
CA SER A 218 13.38 39.57 -6.28
C SER A 218 14.53 38.73 -5.69
N LEU A 219 14.72 37.51 -6.18
CA LEU A 219 15.84 36.63 -5.80
C LEU A 219 17.09 36.92 -6.60
N PHE A 220 16.97 37.51 -7.82
CA PHE A 220 18.08 37.73 -8.77
C PHE A 220 18.14 39.19 -9.24
N LEU A 221 18.35 40.12 -8.29
CA LEU A 221 18.24 41.56 -8.53
C LEU A 221 19.13 42.10 -9.66
N ASN A 222 20.34 41.55 -9.86
CA ASN A 222 21.31 41.98 -10.87
C ASN A 222 21.15 41.29 -12.23
N TYR A 223 20.11 40.46 -12.37
CA TYR A 223 19.83 39.70 -13.58
C TYR A 223 18.41 39.96 -14.07
N ASP A 224 18.21 39.78 -15.35
CA ASP A 224 16.90 39.64 -15.97
C ASP A 224 16.61 38.15 -16.12
N ILE A 225 15.42 37.71 -15.73
CA ILE A 225 14.98 36.33 -15.89
C ILE A 225 14.49 36.16 -17.32
N VAL A 226 15.15 35.29 -18.09
CA VAL A 226 14.82 35.01 -19.48
C VAL A 226 13.73 33.90 -19.55
N ALA A 227 13.82 32.90 -18.68
CA ALA A 227 12.86 31.83 -18.53
C ALA A 227 12.95 31.30 -17.10
N SER A 228 11.80 30.88 -16.55
CA SER A 228 11.71 30.12 -15.31
C SER A 228 10.71 28.98 -15.48
N HIS A 229 11.03 27.81 -14.93
CA HIS A 229 10.17 26.64 -15.03
C HIS A 229 10.37 25.72 -13.84
N PRO A 230 9.30 25.25 -13.20
CA PRO A 230 9.37 24.21 -12.20
C PRO A 230 9.82 22.88 -12.82
N PHE A 231 10.61 22.14 -12.05
CA PHE A 231 11.04 20.80 -12.41
C PHE A 231 11.21 19.92 -11.17
N ARG A 232 11.12 18.61 -11.38
CA ARG A 232 11.25 17.60 -10.33
C ARG A 232 12.04 16.41 -10.86
N ILE A 233 12.92 15.84 -10.04
CA ILE A 233 13.65 14.63 -10.40
C ILE A 233 13.33 13.49 -9.46
N MET A 234 13.38 12.27 -10.01
CA MET A 234 13.41 11.04 -9.22
C MET A 234 14.74 10.36 -9.37
N ARG A 235 15.23 9.84 -8.26
CA ARG A 235 16.48 9.12 -8.18
C ARG A 235 16.29 7.65 -7.87
N ASN A 236 17.22 6.82 -8.29
CA ASN A 236 17.28 5.43 -7.87
C ASN A 236 17.33 5.35 -6.33
N ALA A 237 16.29 4.78 -5.74
CA ALA A 237 16.16 4.57 -4.30
C ALA A 237 16.17 3.07 -3.94
N ASP A 238 16.44 2.20 -4.89
CA ASP A 238 16.67 0.78 -4.65
C ASP A 238 18.14 0.58 -4.30
N PHE A 239 18.41 0.00 -3.15
CA PHE A 239 19.77 -0.33 -2.70
C PHE A 239 19.86 -1.80 -2.35
N SER A 240 20.97 -2.41 -2.70
CA SER A 240 21.33 -3.76 -2.25
C SER A 240 22.15 -3.64 -0.97
N LEU A 241 21.77 -4.40 0.05
CA LEU A 241 22.57 -4.62 1.27
C LEU A 241 23.36 -5.90 1.10
N ASP A 242 24.65 -5.85 1.35
CA ASP A 242 25.44 -7.05 1.60
C ASP A 242 25.26 -7.43 3.07
N GLU A 243 24.32 -8.35 3.32
CA GLU A 243 23.95 -8.75 4.67
C GLU A 243 24.96 -9.73 5.27
N GLU A 244 25.72 -10.45 4.42
CA GLU A 244 26.71 -11.45 4.87
C GLU A 244 27.97 -10.78 5.39
N GLU A 245 28.33 -9.60 4.85
CA GLU A 245 29.48 -8.81 5.32
C GLU A 245 29.15 -7.80 6.44
N ALA A 246 27.86 -7.56 6.72
CA ALA A 246 27.43 -6.58 7.71
C ALA A 246 27.66 -7.11 9.14
N VAL A 247 28.58 -6.51 9.86
CA VAL A 247 28.82 -6.79 11.28
C VAL A 247 27.66 -6.30 12.15
N ASP A 248 27.04 -5.16 11.77
CA ASP A 248 25.86 -4.59 12.39
C ASP A 248 24.86 -4.17 11.28
N LEU A 249 23.81 -4.96 11.12
CA LEU A 249 22.76 -4.74 10.11
C LEU A 249 22.05 -3.39 10.31
N LEU A 250 21.84 -2.96 11.54
CA LEU A 250 21.15 -1.72 11.85
C LEU A 250 21.99 -0.50 11.41
N GLU A 251 23.30 -0.51 11.71
CA GLU A 251 24.20 0.56 11.29
C GLU A 251 24.33 0.63 9.76
N GLU A 252 24.41 -0.52 9.10
CA GLU A 252 24.52 -0.55 7.63
C GLU A 252 23.25 -0.04 6.94
N ILE A 253 22.07 -0.40 7.45
CA ILE A 253 20.80 0.16 6.95
C ILE A 253 20.80 1.69 7.11
N GLN A 254 21.24 2.23 8.24
CA GLN A 254 21.30 3.68 8.46
C GLN A 254 22.23 4.38 7.47
N LYS A 255 23.38 3.78 7.14
CA LYS A 255 24.30 4.31 6.12
C LYS A 255 23.65 4.32 4.72
N GLN A 256 22.98 3.24 4.36
CA GLN A 256 22.31 3.13 3.04
C GLN A 256 21.13 4.09 2.92
N LEU A 257 20.36 4.33 3.98
CA LEU A 257 19.27 5.33 3.97
C LEU A 257 19.76 6.73 3.60
N LYS A 258 20.95 7.13 4.08
CA LYS A 258 21.58 8.40 3.71
C LYS A 258 21.96 8.46 2.24
N LYS A 259 22.43 7.35 1.66
CA LYS A 259 22.82 7.27 0.23
C LYS A 259 21.62 7.30 -0.72
N ARG A 260 20.45 6.83 -0.29
CA ARG A 260 19.22 6.76 -1.11
C ARG A 260 18.82 8.09 -1.74
N GLN A 261 19.13 9.21 -1.11
CA GLN A 261 18.80 10.55 -1.61
C GLN A 261 19.65 10.99 -2.81
N TRP A 262 20.74 10.26 -3.11
CA TRP A 262 21.80 10.66 -4.06
C TRP A 262 22.03 9.64 -5.17
N GLY A 263 21.12 8.69 -5.38
CA GLY A 263 21.18 7.76 -6.49
C GLY A 263 21.11 8.44 -7.86
N GLU A 264 21.37 7.72 -8.94
CA GLU A 264 21.24 8.20 -10.31
C GLU A 264 19.86 8.81 -10.57
N ALA A 265 19.78 9.90 -11.35
CA ALA A 265 18.51 10.47 -11.79
C ALA A 265 17.87 9.53 -12.83
N ILE A 266 16.64 9.10 -12.59
CA ILE A 266 15.93 8.11 -13.41
C ILE A 266 14.67 8.66 -14.08
N ARG A 267 14.19 9.84 -13.64
CA ARG A 267 13.05 10.54 -14.22
C ARG A 267 13.17 12.03 -13.97
N LEU A 268 12.87 12.82 -15.01
CA LEU A 268 12.70 14.26 -14.94
C LEU A 268 11.27 14.64 -15.31
N GLU A 269 10.60 15.34 -14.44
CA GLU A 269 9.33 16.02 -14.73
C GLU A 269 9.60 17.52 -14.88
N ILE A 270 9.05 18.11 -15.92
CA ILE A 270 9.23 19.53 -16.24
C ILE A 270 7.99 20.03 -17.00
N GLU A 271 7.72 21.30 -16.95
CA GLU A 271 6.61 21.89 -17.71
C GLU A 271 6.73 21.67 -19.22
N SER A 272 5.57 21.51 -19.87
CA SER A 272 5.50 21.23 -21.32
C SER A 272 5.99 22.36 -22.21
N ASN A 273 5.93 23.61 -21.72
CA ASN A 273 6.38 24.83 -22.40
C ASN A 273 7.83 25.22 -22.08
N VAL A 274 8.60 24.31 -21.46
CA VAL A 274 9.97 24.57 -21.02
C VAL A 274 10.87 25.16 -22.11
N ASP A 275 11.72 26.12 -21.74
CA ASP A 275 12.76 26.66 -22.63
C ASP A 275 13.75 25.55 -23.05
N LYS A 276 14.07 25.53 -24.35
CA LYS A 276 14.93 24.48 -24.95
C LYS A 276 16.37 24.47 -24.40
N GLN A 277 16.90 25.62 -24.06
CA GLN A 277 18.26 25.76 -23.54
C GLN A 277 18.30 25.27 -22.09
N LEU A 278 17.27 25.60 -21.29
CA LEU A 278 17.10 25.13 -19.92
C LEU A 278 16.98 23.62 -19.88
N LEU A 279 16.12 23.05 -20.72
CA LEU A 279 15.96 21.59 -20.84
C LEU A 279 17.27 20.90 -21.25
N LYS A 280 18.03 21.51 -22.17
CA LYS A 280 19.34 20.97 -22.60
C LYS A 280 20.36 20.94 -21.46
N ILE A 281 20.38 21.99 -20.60
CA ILE A 281 21.25 22.03 -19.42
C ILE A 281 20.85 20.93 -18.44
N LEU A 282 19.59 20.85 -18.05
CA LEU A 282 19.10 19.83 -17.12
C LEU A 282 19.37 18.41 -17.62
N LYS A 283 19.11 18.15 -18.91
CA LYS A 283 19.36 16.83 -19.51
C LYS A 283 20.84 16.44 -19.44
N LYS A 284 21.75 17.37 -19.69
CA LYS A 284 23.19 17.14 -19.66
C LYS A 284 23.68 16.91 -18.23
N GLU A 285 23.34 17.82 -17.32
CA GLU A 285 23.87 17.80 -15.95
C GLU A 285 23.29 16.65 -15.11
N LEU A 286 22.04 16.24 -15.38
CA LEU A 286 21.41 15.08 -14.75
C LEU A 286 21.74 13.75 -15.46
N SER A 287 22.41 13.79 -16.61
CA SER A 287 22.71 12.60 -17.43
C SER A 287 21.47 11.77 -17.77
N ILE A 288 20.34 12.44 -18.03
CA ILE A 288 19.04 11.78 -18.22
C ILE A 288 18.70 11.58 -19.70
N SER A 289 18.13 10.44 -20.05
CA SER A 289 17.74 10.13 -21.43
C SER A 289 16.40 10.80 -21.80
N SER A 290 16.11 10.92 -23.10
CA SER A 290 14.87 11.58 -23.57
C SER A 290 13.62 10.79 -23.17
N GLU A 291 13.73 9.48 -23.10
CA GLU A 291 12.64 8.56 -22.73
C GLU A 291 12.21 8.70 -21.25
N ASP A 292 13.07 9.30 -20.44
CA ASP A 292 12.85 9.52 -19.00
C ASP A 292 12.40 10.94 -18.66
N ILE A 293 12.17 11.79 -19.68
CA ILE A 293 11.71 13.16 -19.52
C ILE A 293 10.21 13.23 -19.77
N PHE A 294 9.48 13.73 -18.78
CA PHE A 294 8.03 13.93 -18.80
C PHE A 294 7.75 15.43 -18.87
N GLN A 295 7.23 15.88 -20.00
CA GLN A 295 6.76 17.26 -20.18
C GLN A 295 5.30 17.34 -19.74
N ILE A 296 5.04 18.12 -18.70
CA ILE A 296 3.79 18.15 -17.96
C ILE A 296 3.02 19.45 -18.27
N SER A 297 1.74 19.31 -18.59
CA SER A 297 0.82 20.45 -18.72
C SER A 297 -0.01 20.57 -17.44
N GLY A 298 0.47 21.34 -16.47
CA GLY A 298 -0.13 21.53 -15.16
C GLY A 298 0.87 21.37 -14.03
N PRO A 299 0.42 21.40 -12.77
CA PRO A 299 1.31 21.38 -11.62
C PRO A 299 2.07 20.06 -11.52
N LEU A 300 3.38 20.11 -11.30
CA LEU A 300 4.18 18.92 -11.08
C LEU A 300 3.79 18.23 -9.77
N ASP A 301 4.00 16.91 -9.70
CA ASP A 301 3.75 16.14 -8.47
C ASP A 301 2.30 16.24 -7.95
N LEU A 302 1.38 15.53 -8.57
CA LEU A 302 -0.03 15.49 -8.17
C LEU A 302 -0.30 14.86 -6.78
N THR A 303 0.74 14.47 -6.04
CA THR A 303 0.56 13.96 -4.67
C THR A 303 0.03 15.01 -3.69
N PHE A 304 0.15 16.33 -4.03
CA PHE A 304 -0.46 17.41 -3.24
C PHE A 304 -1.98 17.30 -3.12
N LEU A 305 -2.65 16.65 -4.07
CA LEU A 305 -4.10 16.43 -4.05
C LEU A 305 -4.58 15.65 -2.81
N MET A 306 -3.70 14.85 -2.19
CA MET A 306 -4.00 14.19 -0.93
C MET A 306 -4.19 15.19 0.22
N LYS A 307 -3.45 16.31 0.20
CA LYS A 307 -3.64 17.40 1.17
C LYS A 307 -4.90 18.20 0.86
N MET A 308 -5.24 18.37 -0.42
CA MET A 308 -6.52 18.99 -0.82
C MET A 308 -7.73 18.18 -0.34
N TYR A 309 -7.64 16.84 -0.36
CA TYR A 309 -8.69 15.99 0.23
C TYR A 309 -8.96 16.31 1.70
N GLY A 310 -7.96 16.80 2.43
CA GLY A 310 -8.06 17.20 3.83
C GLY A 310 -8.65 18.59 4.08
N LEU A 311 -9.00 19.35 3.04
CA LEU A 311 -9.62 20.66 3.23
C LEU A 311 -11.01 20.55 3.88
N ASP A 312 -11.26 21.43 4.86
CA ASP A 312 -12.53 21.52 5.58
C ASP A 312 -13.63 22.15 4.69
N GLY A 313 -14.89 21.88 5.01
CA GLY A 313 -16.04 22.47 4.31
C GLY A 313 -16.51 21.70 3.06
N PHE A 314 -15.79 20.66 2.63
CA PHE A 314 -16.11 19.85 1.46
C PHE A 314 -16.50 18.40 1.79
N ASP A 315 -16.98 18.14 3.01
CA ASP A 315 -17.30 16.76 3.44
C ASP A 315 -18.46 16.15 2.65
N HIS A 316 -19.37 16.97 2.13
CA HIS A 316 -20.45 16.55 1.24
C HIS A 316 -19.96 16.03 -0.13
N LEU A 317 -18.70 16.30 -0.51
CA LEU A 317 -18.04 15.84 -1.73
C LEU A 317 -17.11 14.63 -1.48
N LYS A 318 -17.16 14.04 -0.29
CA LYS A 318 -16.37 12.87 0.13
C LYS A 318 -17.29 11.70 0.42
N THR A 319 -16.77 10.48 0.25
CA THR A 319 -17.45 9.29 0.77
C THR A 319 -17.57 9.39 2.29
N PRO A 320 -18.76 9.14 2.87
CA PRO A 320 -18.93 9.13 4.32
C PRO A 320 -17.93 8.17 4.99
N LYS A 321 -17.32 8.64 6.08
CA LYS A 321 -16.33 7.84 6.79
C LYS A 321 -17.01 6.65 7.46
N TYR A 322 -16.60 5.45 7.11
CA TYR A 322 -17.05 4.24 7.78
C TYR A 322 -16.40 4.10 9.17
N THR A 323 -17.19 3.71 10.15
CA THR A 323 -16.71 3.37 11.49
C THR A 323 -16.68 1.85 11.64
N PRO A 324 -15.51 1.24 11.85
CA PRO A 324 -15.40 -0.21 12.04
C PRO A 324 -16.27 -0.68 13.20
N GLN A 325 -16.99 -1.77 13.01
CA GLN A 325 -17.94 -2.31 13.96
C GLN A 325 -17.27 -3.25 14.97
N PRO A 326 -17.81 -3.39 16.19
CA PRO A 326 -17.29 -4.36 17.14
C PRO A 326 -17.50 -5.79 16.65
N VAL A 327 -16.64 -6.72 17.12
CA VAL A 327 -16.73 -8.15 16.82
C VAL A 327 -17.75 -8.78 17.76
N PRO A 328 -18.84 -9.39 17.26
CA PRO A 328 -19.95 -9.89 18.11
C PRO A 328 -19.50 -10.85 19.21
N GLU A 329 -18.59 -11.78 18.90
CA GLU A 329 -18.05 -12.77 19.83
C GLU A 329 -17.27 -12.16 21.00
N LEU A 330 -16.84 -10.90 20.87
CA LEU A 330 -16.04 -10.14 21.87
C LEU A 330 -16.80 -9.00 22.52
N MET A 331 -18.09 -8.86 22.27
CA MET A 331 -18.93 -7.79 22.87
C MET A 331 -19.36 -8.09 24.30
N ASN A 332 -19.11 -9.27 24.85
CA ASN A 332 -19.40 -9.64 26.23
C ASN A 332 -18.35 -9.05 27.20
N GLU A 333 -18.60 -9.18 28.51
CA GLU A 333 -17.69 -8.73 29.57
C GLU A 333 -16.56 -9.73 29.87
N ASP A 334 -16.56 -10.88 29.21
CA ASP A 334 -15.55 -11.92 29.44
C ASP A 334 -14.14 -11.47 29.01
N ASN A 335 -13.15 -11.99 29.69
CA ASN A 335 -11.76 -11.84 29.27
C ASN A 335 -11.58 -12.43 27.86
N ILE A 336 -10.76 -11.80 27.05
CA ILE A 336 -10.50 -12.23 25.65
C ILE A 336 -10.03 -13.68 25.56
N PHE A 337 -9.21 -14.17 26.51
CA PHE A 337 -8.77 -15.56 26.56
C PHE A 337 -9.90 -16.53 26.83
N THR A 338 -10.86 -16.14 27.67
CA THR A 338 -12.08 -16.93 27.90
C THR A 338 -12.93 -17.07 26.66
N ASN A 339 -13.04 -15.99 25.86
CA ASN A 339 -13.78 -16.03 24.60
C ASN A 339 -13.09 -16.92 23.56
N ILE A 340 -11.76 -16.83 23.42
CA ILE A 340 -10.99 -17.68 22.51
C ILE A 340 -11.09 -19.17 22.91
N ARG A 341 -11.21 -19.49 24.19
CA ARG A 341 -11.43 -20.86 24.65
C ARG A 341 -12.79 -21.44 24.24
N LYS A 342 -13.81 -20.63 24.01
CA LYS A 342 -15.13 -21.07 23.55
C LYS A 342 -15.13 -21.51 22.09
N GLY A 343 -14.21 -20.98 21.28
CA GLY A 343 -14.02 -21.27 19.86
C GLY A 343 -13.15 -20.23 19.18
N ASP A 344 -12.70 -20.56 17.99
CA ASP A 344 -11.93 -19.64 17.16
C ASP A 344 -12.76 -18.40 16.78
N ILE A 345 -12.09 -17.24 16.67
CA ILE A 345 -12.74 -15.96 16.37
C ILE A 345 -12.15 -15.39 15.09
N LEU A 346 -12.99 -15.21 14.08
CA LEU A 346 -12.62 -14.55 12.82
C LEU A 346 -12.71 -13.03 12.98
N LEU A 347 -11.72 -12.33 12.47
CA LEU A 347 -11.65 -10.88 12.38
C LEU A 347 -11.61 -10.48 10.91
N HIS A 348 -12.48 -9.54 10.50
CA HIS A 348 -12.54 -9.04 9.11
C HIS A 348 -12.45 -7.51 9.09
N HIS A 349 -11.22 -7.00 8.92
CA HIS A 349 -10.94 -5.58 8.82
C HIS A 349 -11.17 -5.05 7.39
N PRO A 350 -11.51 -3.77 7.21
CA PRO A 350 -11.81 -2.72 8.18
C PRO A 350 -13.28 -2.74 8.65
N TYR A 351 -14.08 -3.70 8.21
CA TYR A 351 -15.50 -3.80 8.53
C TYR A 351 -15.70 -3.99 10.02
N GLN A 352 -14.87 -4.82 10.62
CA GLN A 352 -14.75 -4.97 12.06
C GLN A 352 -13.49 -4.26 12.58
N SER A 353 -13.57 -3.75 13.83
CA SER A 353 -12.48 -3.01 14.48
C SER A 353 -11.22 -3.88 14.65
N PHE A 354 -10.06 -3.23 14.57
CA PHE A 354 -8.77 -3.82 14.90
C PHE A 354 -8.50 -3.87 16.43
N ASP A 355 -9.35 -3.23 17.23
CA ASP A 355 -9.21 -3.18 18.69
C ASP A 355 -9.08 -4.56 19.35
N PRO A 356 -9.75 -5.65 18.91
CA PRO A 356 -9.53 -6.98 19.46
C PRO A 356 -8.08 -7.44 19.38
N VAL A 357 -7.36 -7.15 18.30
CA VAL A 357 -5.92 -7.50 18.17
C VAL A 357 -5.08 -6.70 19.16
N VAL A 358 -5.35 -5.40 19.30
CA VAL A 358 -4.68 -4.56 20.28
C VAL A 358 -4.99 -5.03 21.70
N ASN A 359 -6.26 -5.34 21.99
CA ASN A 359 -6.71 -5.80 23.31
C ASN A 359 -6.14 -7.19 23.65
N PHE A 360 -5.93 -8.06 22.67
CA PHE A 360 -5.28 -9.33 22.87
C PHE A 360 -3.87 -9.16 23.46
N VAL A 361 -3.06 -8.27 22.87
CA VAL A 361 -1.71 -8.00 23.38
C VAL A 361 -1.75 -7.22 24.69
N ARG A 362 -2.65 -6.22 24.81
CA ARG A 362 -2.79 -5.41 26.03
C ARG A 362 -3.27 -6.22 27.23
N SER A 363 -4.24 -7.11 27.03
CA SER A 363 -4.71 -8.03 28.08
C SER A 363 -3.59 -8.98 28.50
N ALA A 364 -2.84 -9.51 27.52
CA ALA A 364 -1.68 -10.35 27.81
C ALA A 364 -0.60 -9.62 28.61
N ALA A 365 -0.39 -8.33 28.35
CA ALA A 365 0.59 -7.52 29.09
C ALA A 365 0.24 -7.36 30.57
N ARG A 366 -1.05 -7.33 30.91
CA ARG A 366 -1.57 -7.06 32.26
C ARG A 366 -1.97 -8.29 33.05
N ASP A 367 -2.27 -9.39 32.38
CA ASP A 367 -2.71 -10.63 33.00
C ASP A 367 -1.54 -11.32 33.75
N PRO A 368 -1.63 -11.51 35.07
CA PRO A 368 -0.56 -12.12 35.86
C PRO A 368 -0.23 -13.57 35.45
N GLU A 369 -1.18 -14.29 34.87
CA GLU A 369 -1.02 -15.66 34.43
C GLU A 369 -0.29 -15.78 33.09
N VAL A 370 -0.10 -14.68 32.35
CA VAL A 370 0.66 -14.68 31.10
C VAL A 370 2.17 -14.69 31.40
N LEU A 371 2.83 -15.70 30.86
CA LEU A 371 4.27 -15.95 31.03
C LEU A 371 5.11 -15.31 29.94
N ALA A 372 4.63 -15.39 28.69
CA ALA A 372 5.40 -14.91 27.53
C ALA A 372 4.50 -14.37 26.43
N ILE A 373 5.03 -13.38 25.69
CA ILE A 373 4.44 -12.84 24.48
C ILE A 373 5.51 -12.85 23.38
N LYS A 374 5.18 -13.42 22.22
CA LYS A 374 6.07 -13.41 21.05
C LYS A 374 5.31 -12.83 19.85
N GLN A 375 5.91 -11.88 19.12
CA GLN A 375 5.22 -11.20 18.01
C GLN A 375 6.17 -10.83 16.88
N THR A 376 5.66 -10.89 15.63
CA THR A 376 6.36 -10.38 14.45
C THR A 376 5.81 -9.00 14.10
N LEU A 377 6.68 -8.05 13.74
CA LEU A 377 6.33 -6.70 13.32
C LEU A 377 7.01 -6.39 11.98
N TYR A 378 6.24 -5.90 11.01
CA TYR A 378 6.73 -5.54 9.68
C TYR A 378 6.56 -4.04 9.39
N ARG A 379 5.35 -3.51 9.45
CA ARG A 379 5.00 -2.09 9.35
C ARG A 379 4.11 -1.72 10.51
N VAL A 380 4.51 -0.71 11.26
CA VAL A 380 3.85 -0.31 12.49
C VAL A 380 3.51 1.17 12.41
N SER A 381 2.38 1.58 12.99
CA SER A 381 1.98 2.99 13.05
C SER A 381 2.93 3.85 13.91
N GLY A 382 2.92 5.16 13.68
CA GLY A 382 3.79 6.10 14.41
C GLY A 382 3.57 6.14 15.93
N ASN A 383 2.34 5.89 16.40
CA ASN A 383 1.98 5.78 17.82
C ASN A 383 1.27 4.43 18.06
N SER A 384 1.99 3.34 17.86
CA SER A 384 1.41 2.01 17.90
C SER A 384 0.98 1.60 19.31
N PRO A 385 -0.31 1.29 19.53
CA PRO A 385 -0.78 0.76 20.81
C PRO A 385 -0.25 -0.65 21.09
N ILE A 386 0.13 -1.41 20.04
CA ILE A 386 0.76 -2.74 20.18
C ILE A 386 2.18 -2.60 20.72
N ILE A 387 2.99 -1.69 20.20
CA ILE A 387 4.32 -1.41 20.71
C ILE A 387 4.26 -1.01 22.21
N ALA A 388 3.31 -0.12 22.55
CA ALA A 388 3.13 0.28 23.95
C ALA A 388 2.75 -0.90 24.85
N ALA A 389 1.86 -1.80 24.38
CA ALA A 389 1.46 -2.99 25.12
C ALA A 389 2.62 -4.01 25.29
N LEU A 390 3.47 -4.19 24.29
CA LEU A 390 4.65 -5.06 24.38
C LEU A 390 5.68 -4.51 25.38
N ALA A 391 5.91 -3.20 25.38
CA ALA A 391 6.76 -2.55 26.36
C ALA A 391 6.18 -2.70 27.80
N GLU A 392 4.88 -2.44 27.99
CA GLU A 392 4.17 -2.66 29.26
C GLU A 392 4.30 -4.11 29.76
N ALA A 393 4.25 -5.08 28.84
CA ALA A 393 4.42 -6.50 29.18
C ALA A 393 5.83 -6.80 29.73
N ALA A 394 6.87 -6.24 29.12
CA ALA A 394 8.24 -6.41 29.58
C ALA A 394 8.45 -5.72 30.95
N ASP A 395 7.92 -4.51 31.15
CA ASP A 395 7.95 -3.81 32.44
C ASP A 395 7.22 -4.60 33.55
N ASN A 396 6.17 -5.36 33.20
CA ASN A 396 5.46 -6.27 34.10
C ASN A 396 6.19 -7.62 34.30
N GLY A 397 7.43 -7.75 33.83
CA GLY A 397 8.29 -8.91 34.06
C GLY A 397 8.01 -10.14 33.18
N LYS A 398 7.22 -9.98 32.09
CA LYS A 398 6.95 -11.08 31.17
C LYS A 398 8.08 -11.29 30.17
N GLN A 399 8.22 -12.53 29.69
CA GLN A 399 9.15 -12.83 28.59
C GLN A 399 8.58 -12.32 27.27
N VAL A 400 9.11 -11.20 26.77
CA VAL A 400 8.64 -10.58 25.53
C VAL A 400 9.71 -10.72 24.45
N SER A 401 9.37 -11.42 23.35
CA SER A 401 10.26 -11.58 22.20
C SER A 401 9.59 -10.97 20.96
N VAL A 402 10.23 -9.99 20.33
CA VAL A 402 9.68 -9.27 19.20
C VAL A 402 10.62 -9.34 18.02
N LEU A 403 10.15 -9.89 16.90
CA LEU A 403 10.88 -9.76 15.65
C LEU A 403 10.44 -8.48 14.94
N VAL A 404 11.36 -7.54 14.75
CA VAL A 404 11.15 -6.30 14.01
C VAL A 404 11.87 -6.39 12.67
N GLU A 405 11.11 -6.39 11.55
CA GLU A 405 11.67 -6.43 10.20
C GLU A 405 12.25 -5.06 9.82
N LEU A 406 13.55 -4.88 9.93
CA LEU A 406 14.24 -3.61 9.64
C LEU A 406 14.23 -3.24 8.14
N LYS A 407 14.09 -4.23 7.25
CA LYS A 407 14.14 -4.03 5.79
C LYS A 407 12.75 -3.80 5.19
N ALA A 408 11.78 -3.35 5.99
CA ALA A 408 10.47 -2.93 5.49
C ALA A 408 10.64 -1.62 4.70
N ARG A 409 10.59 -1.71 3.37
CA ARG A 409 10.91 -0.61 2.44
C ARG A 409 10.13 0.67 2.76
N PHE A 410 10.86 1.78 2.90
CA PHE A 410 10.40 3.12 3.30
C PHE A 410 9.91 3.26 4.75
N ASP A 411 9.92 2.18 5.52
CA ASP A 411 9.62 2.19 6.96
C ASP A 411 10.85 1.84 7.81
N GLU A 412 12.03 1.73 7.19
CA GLU A 412 13.25 1.28 7.84
C GLU A 412 13.61 2.14 9.07
N GLU A 413 13.57 3.48 8.92
CA GLU A 413 13.90 4.42 10.00
C GLU A 413 12.92 4.29 11.17
N ASN A 414 11.62 4.19 10.86
CA ASN A 414 10.58 4.01 11.87
C ASN A 414 10.77 2.69 12.62
N ASN A 415 11.03 1.59 11.91
CA ASN A 415 11.24 0.28 12.53
C ASN A 415 12.51 0.21 13.38
N ILE A 416 13.58 0.91 12.98
CA ILE A 416 14.79 1.07 13.81
C ILE A 416 14.46 1.76 15.14
N ASN A 417 13.68 2.83 15.10
CA ASN A 417 13.29 3.56 16.30
C ASN A 417 12.44 2.68 17.25
N TRP A 418 11.50 1.90 16.71
CA TRP A 418 10.70 0.96 17.50
C TRP A 418 11.54 -0.18 18.09
N ALA A 419 12.46 -0.72 17.32
CA ALA A 419 13.38 -1.76 17.83
C ALA A 419 14.16 -1.27 19.04
N LYS A 420 14.76 -0.08 18.96
CA LYS A 420 15.49 0.54 20.09
C LYS A 420 14.62 0.83 21.31
N MET A 421 13.36 1.26 21.07
CA MET A 421 12.41 1.51 22.15
C MET A 421 12.04 0.22 22.89
N LEU A 422 11.75 -0.87 22.15
CA LEU A 422 11.43 -2.17 22.73
C LEU A 422 12.61 -2.77 23.50
N GLU A 423 13.83 -2.66 22.98
CA GLU A 423 15.05 -3.08 23.72
C GLU A 423 15.21 -2.33 25.04
N LYS A 424 15.00 -1.00 25.01
CA LYS A 424 15.10 -0.19 26.22
C LYS A 424 14.03 -0.57 27.26
N ALA A 425 12.87 -1.04 26.83
CA ALA A 425 11.81 -1.55 27.70
C ALA A 425 12.10 -2.98 28.23
N GLY A 426 13.18 -3.62 27.81
CA GLY A 426 13.55 -4.98 28.25
C GLY A 426 13.01 -6.10 27.37
N CYS A 427 12.46 -5.81 26.21
CA CYS A 427 12.08 -6.84 25.25
C CYS A 427 13.30 -7.47 24.57
N HIS A 428 13.24 -8.76 24.30
CA HIS A 428 14.19 -9.44 23.42
C HIS A 428 13.83 -9.14 21.96
N VAL A 429 14.60 -8.27 21.29
CA VAL A 429 14.36 -7.85 19.93
C VAL A 429 15.22 -8.65 18.95
N ILE A 430 14.59 -9.15 17.88
CA ILE A 430 15.22 -9.88 16.77
C ILE A 430 15.09 -9.03 15.52
N TYR A 431 16.20 -8.74 14.83
CA TYR A 431 16.25 -7.84 13.65
C TYR A 431 16.02 -8.55 12.30
N GLY A 432 15.34 -9.68 12.31
CA GLY A 432 15.08 -10.50 11.14
C GLY A 432 16.11 -11.60 10.92
N LEU A 433 15.98 -12.32 9.82
CA LEU A 433 16.89 -13.39 9.39
C LEU A 433 17.76 -12.90 8.23
N VAL A 434 19.04 -13.32 8.22
CA VAL A 434 19.95 -13.03 7.11
C VAL A 434 19.41 -13.68 5.83
N GLY A 435 19.41 -12.93 4.72
CA GLY A 435 18.93 -13.40 3.42
C GLY A 435 17.41 -13.52 3.27
N LEU A 436 16.63 -13.45 4.35
CA LEU A 436 15.18 -13.52 4.34
C LEU A 436 14.55 -12.23 4.89
N LYS A 437 13.30 -11.95 4.46
CA LYS A 437 12.46 -10.92 5.09
C LYS A 437 11.30 -11.59 5.81
N THR A 438 11.06 -11.22 7.06
CA THR A 438 9.92 -11.74 7.81
C THR A 438 8.67 -10.94 7.46
N HIS A 439 7.70 -11.60 6.84
CA HIS A 439 6.43 -10.99 6.42
C HIS A 439 5.21 -11.68 7.04
N SER A 440 5.39 -12.74 7.81
CA SER A 440 4.34 -13.40 8.59
C SER A 440 3.74 -12.46 9.64
N LYS A 441 2.45 -12.63 9.93
CA LYS A 441 1.73 -11.89 10.97
C LYS A 441 1.23 -12.90 11.98
N ILE A 442 2.00 -13.03 13.05
CA ILE A 442 1.75 -13.99 14.11
C ILE A 442 2.06 -13.37 15.48
N THR A 443 1.15 -13.58 16.43
CA THR A 443 1.34 -13.27 17.85
C THR A 443 1.03 -14.52 18.65
N LEU A 444 1.94 -14.90 19.53
CA LEU A 444 1.80 -16.03 20.45
C LEU A 444 1.82 -15.50 21.88
N VAL A 445 0.78 -15.82 22.65
CA VAL A 445 0.69 -15.59 24.09
C VAL A 445 0.70 -16.94 24.79
N VAL A 446 1.62 -17.10 25.75
CA VAL A 446 1.75 -18.29 26.58
C VAL A 446 1.22 -17.96 27.97
N ARG A 447 0.13 -18.62 28.37
CA ARG A 447 -0.59 -18.37 29.61
C ARG A 447 -0.60 -19.64 30.50
N MET A 448 -0.44 -19.48 31.79
CA MET A 448 -0.68 -20.53 32.77
C MET A 448 -2.19 -20.61 33.03
N GLU A 449 -2.76 -21.79 32.84
CA GLU A 449 -4.16 -22.08 33.13
C GLU A 449 -4.23 -23.11 34.28
N GLU A 450 -5.42 -23.36 34.80
CA GLU A 450 -5.61 -24.37 35.85
C GLU A 450 -5.19 -25.80 35.40
N ASP A 451 -5.36 -26.09 34.10
CA ASP A 451 -5.03 -27.36 33.45
C ASP A 451 -3.59 -27.39 32.84
N GLY A 452 -2.78 -26.35 33.07
CA GLY A 452 -1.42 -26.23 32.57
C GLY A 452 -1.21 -25.08 31.59
N ILE A 453 -0.10 -25.12 30.87
CA ILE A 453 0.25 -24.06 29.90
C ILE A 453 -0.62 -24.15 28.67
N ARG A 454 -1.29 -23.03 28.33
CA ARG A 454 -2.07 -22.86 27.11
C ARG A 454 -1.46 -21.78 26.22
N ARG A 455 -1.51 -22.00 24.91
CA ARG A 455 -1.02 -21.08 23.89
C ARG A 455 -2.21 -20.46 23.20
N TYR A 456 -2.23 -19.13 23.15
CA TYR A 456 -3.20 -18.35 22.42
C TYR A 456 -2.49 -17.69 21.26
N VAL A 457 -3.06 -17.79 20.07
CA VAL A 457 -2.40 -17.36 18.84
C VAL A 457 -3.32 -16.44 18.05
N HIS A 458 -2.78 -15.32 17.60
CA HIS A 458 -3.36 -14.53 16.50
C HIS A 458 -2.57 -14.79 15.24
N LEU A 459 -3.27 -15.13 14.16
CA LEU A 459 -2.73 -15.26 12.80
C LEU A 459 -3.49 -14.31 11.89
N GLY A 460 -2.77 -13.55 11.04
CA GLY A 460 -3.41 -12.58 10.18
C GLY A 460 -2.82 -12.50 8.78
N THR A 461 -3.63 -11.98 7.85
CA THR A 461 -3.18 -11.63 6.49
C THR A 461 -2.55 -10.24 6.44
N GLY A 462 -2.94 -9.34 7.34
CA GLY A 462 -2.55 -7.94 7.43
C GLY A 462 -1.55 -7.60 8.51
N ASN A 463 -0.87 -6.47 8.35
CA ASN A 463 0.14 -6.00 9.30
C ASN A 463 -0.48 -5.59 10.64
N TYR A 464 0.31 -5.64 11.71
CA TYR A 464 -0.03 -5.10 13.02
C TYR A 464 0.07 -3.57 13.05
N ASN A 465 -0.83 -2.92 12.30
CA ASN A 465 -0.87 -1.48 12.12
C ASN A 465 -2.32 -0.99 12.18
N ASP A 466 -2.68 -0.37 13.30
CA ASP A 466 -4.02 0.11 13.61
C ASP A 466 -4.51 1.22 12.66
N SER A 467 -3.59 1.97 12.06
CA SER A 467 -3.93 3.02 11.09
C SER A 467 -4.30 2.42 9.74
N THR A 468 -3.50 1.47 9.23
CA THR A 468 -3.78 0.83 7.94
C THR A 468 -4.93 -0.18 8.04
N ALA A 469 -5.19 -0.77 9.21
CA ALA A 469 -6.31 -1.67 9.44
C ALA A 469 -7.69 -1.00 9.27
N LYS A 470 -7.76 0.33 9.19
CA LYS A 470 -8.97 1.10 8.86
C LYS A 470 -9.19 1.29 7.37
N LEU A 471 -8.19 0.96 6.56
CA LEU A 471 -8.15 1.22 5.10
C LEU A 471 -7.92 -0.04 4.27
N TYR A 472 -7.35 -1.10 4.86
CA TYR A 472 -6.99 -2.34 4.17
C TYR A 472 -7.96 -3.44 4.56
N THR A 473 -8.43 -4.21 3.57
CA THR A 473 -9.21 -5.42 3.86
C THR A 473 -8.26 -6.53 4.24
N ASP A 474 -8.39 -7.02 5.46
CA ASP A 474 -7.57 -8.11 5.98
C ASP A 474 -8.41 -9.04 6.87
N CYS A 475 -8.00 -10.29 6.92
CA CYS A 475 -8.62 -11.29 7.81
C CYS A 475 -7.60 -11.76 8.85
N GLY A 476 -8.10 -12.08 10.03
CA GLY A 476 -7.31 -12.68 11.11
C GLY A 476 -8.13 -13.70 11.88
N ILE A 477 -7.45 -14.58 12.60
CA ILE A 477 -8.06 -15.56 13.49
C ILE A 477 -7.38 -15.50 14.86
N LEU A 478 -8.21 -15.52 15.91
CA LEU A 478 -7.76 -15.75 17.27
C LEU A 478 -8.13 -17.19 17.64
N THR A 479 -7.14 -17.97 18.06
CA THR A 479 -7.31 -19.39 18.37
C THR A 479 -6.50 -19.84 19.57
N CYS A 480 -6.90 -20.90 20.23
CA CYS A 480 -6.10 -21.62 21.21
C CYS A 480 -5.95 -23.11 20.83
N ASP A 481 -6.08 -23.43 19.55
CA ASP A 481 -5.84 -24.78 19.05
C ASP A 481 -4.43 -25.26 19.42
N PRO A 482 -4.28 -26.44 20.08
CA PRO A 482 -2.98 -26.90 20.55
C PRO A 482 -1.94 -27.08 19.45
N GLN A 483 -2.35 -27.58 18.28
CA GLN A 483 -1.45 -27.87 17.15
C GLN A 483 -0.97 -26.57 16.49
N ILE A 484 -1.85 -25.56 16.35
CA ILE A 484 -1.46 -24.21 15.91
C ILE A 484 -0.53 -23.57 16.94
N GLY A 485 -0.79 -23.74 18.24
CA GLY A 485 0.05 -23.23 19.31
C GLY A 485 1.47 -23.85 19.32
N GLU A 486 1.58 -25.15 19.02
CA GLU A 486 2.87 -25.83 18.86
C GLU A 486 3.63 -25.32 17.64
N ASP A 487 2.94 -25.22 16.51
CA ASP A 487 3.51 -24.68 15.27
C ASP A 487 3.95 -23.21 15.43
N ALA A 488 3.16 -22.39 16.12
CA ALA A 488 3.52 -21.01 16.45
C ALA A 488 4.81 -20.94 17.30
N THR A 489 4.94 -21.84 18.28
CA THR A 489 6.17 -21.95 19.06
C THR A 489 7.36 -22.32 18.18
N ALA A 490 7.19 -23.27 17.27
CA ALA A 490 8.22 -23.69 16.32
C ALA A 490 8.61 -22.56 15.35
N VAL A 491 7.64 -21.75 14.87
CA VAL A 491 7.91 -20.56 14.06
C VAL A 491 8.84 -19.58 14.80
N PHE A 492 8.54 -19.23 16.05
CA PHE A 492 9.39 -18.31 16.81
C PHE A 492 10.76 -18.90 17.15
N ASN A 493 10.87 -20.19 17.39
CA ASN A 493 12.16 -20.85 17.57
C ASN A 493 13.00 -20.86 16.29
N MET A 494 12.35 -21.01 15.12
CA MET A 494 13.01 -20.86 13.83
C MET A 494 13.51 -19.42 13.62
N LEU A 495 12.69 -18.42 13.97
CA LEU A 495 13.03 -17.02 13.80
C LEU A 495 14.13 -16.53 14.77
N SER A 496 14.23 -17.10 15.96
CA SER A 496 15.14 -16.62 17.01
C SER A 496 16.38 -17.50 17.21
N GLY A 497 16.31 -18.79 16.89
CA GLY A 497 17.34 -19.76 17.30
C GLY A 497 17.92 -20.60 16.17
N TYR A 498 17.69 -20.26 14.90
CA TYR A 498 18.12 -21.06 13.73
C TYR A 498 17.67 -22.53 13.79
N SER A 499 16.52 -22.78 14.46
CA SER A 499 15.91 -24.10 14.51
C SER A 499 15.20 -24.38 13.20
N GLU A 500 15.41 -25.55 12.59
CA GLU A 500 14.69 -25.99 11.40
C GLU A 500 13.66 -27.07 11.78
N PRO A 501 12.36 -26.71 11.87
CA PRO A 501 11.31 -27.70 12.13
C PRO A 501 11.27 -28.76 11.02
N ARG A 502 11.17 -30.03 11.40
CA ARG A 502 11.12 -31.13 10.43
C ARG A 502 9.74 -31.32 9.78
N ALA A 503 8.71 -30.89 10.48
CA ALA A 503 7.31 -30.97 10.04
C ALA A 503 6.48 -29.89 10.74
N TRP A 504 5.31 -29.62 10.19
CA TRP A 504 4.28 -28.74 10.73
C TRP A 504 3.00 -29.52 10.94
N ASN A 505 2.26 -29.23 12.01
CA ASN A 505 0.95 -29.85 12.26
C ASN A 505 -0.11 -29.29 11.32
N LYS A 506 -0.34 -27.99 11.35
CA LYS A 506 -1.38 -27.27 10.61
C LYS A 506 -0.84 -26.13 9.74
N LEU A 507 0.16 -25.43 10.21
CA LEU A 507 0.75 -24.32 9.46
C LEU A 507 1.55 -24.80 8.25
N SER A 508 1.70 -23.92 7.26
CA SER A 508 2.68 -24.10 6.19
C SER A 508 3.49 -22.83 6.06
N VAL A 509 4.82 -22.96 6.09
CA VAL A 509 5.75 -21.83 6.19
C VAL A 509 6.63 -21.75 4.95
N ALA A 510 6.79 -20.55 4.39
CA ALA A 510 7.83 -20.26 3.41
C ALA A 510 9.17 -19.95 4.13
N PRO A 511 10.32 -20.20 3.44
CA PRO A 511 10.46 -20.57 2.02
C PRO A 511 10.36 -22.07 1.71
N LEU A 512 10.43 -22.98 2.67
CA LEU A 512 10.67 -24.40 2.39
C LEU A 512 9.42 -25.19 1.96
N TRP A 513 8.24 -24.93 2.56
CA TRP A 513 7.09 -25.81 2.42
C TRP A 513 5.91 -25.20 1.66
N LEU A 514 5.76 -23.88 1.67
CA LEU A 514 4.52 -23.23 1.25
C LEU A 514 4.22 -23.40 -0.24
N ARG A 515 5.20 -23.25 -1.15
CA ARG A 515 4.99 -23.49 -2.59
C ARG A 515 4.54 -24.93 -2.84
N HIS A 516 5.20 -25.91 -2.23
CA HIS A 516 4.85 -27.34 -2.39
C HIS A 516 3.44 -27.65 -1.87
N ARG A 517 3.00 -26.95 -0.81
CA ARG A 517 1.63 -27.09 -0.30
C ARG A 517 0.62 -26.62 -1.34
N PHE A 518 0.80 -25.42 -1.92
CA PHE A 518 -0.08 -24.91 -2.97
C PHE A 518 -0.09 -25.81 -4.20
N LEU A 519 1.06 -26.20 -4.71
CA LEU A 519 1.14 -27.09 -5.88
C LEU A 519 0.43 -28.43 -5.64
N ARG A 520 0.56 -28.99 -4.44
CA ARG A 520 -0.12 -30.23 -4.08
C ARG A 520 -1.65 -30.06 -4.08
N MET A 521 -2.17 -28.96 -3.55
CA MET A 521 -3.61 -28.68 -3.52
C MET A 521 -4.15 -28.43 -4.94
N ILE A 522 -3.45 -27.67 -5.78
CA ILE A 522 -3.83 -27.42 -7.17
C ILE A 522 -3.81 -28.74 -7.97
N ASN A 523 -2.76 -29.55 -7.82
CA ASN A 523 -2.66 -30.84 -8.51
C ASN A 523 -3.75 -31.82 -8.06
N ARG A 524 -4.16 -31.80 -6.79
CA ARG A 524 -5.28 -32.61 -6.29
C ARG A 524 -6.59 -32.25 -7.00
N GLU A 525 -6.92 -30.97 -7.15
CA GLU A 525 -8.08 -30.53 -7.93
C GLU A 525 -7.97 -30.95 -9.39
N THR A 526 -6.78 -30.88 -9.97
CA THR A 526 -6.50 -31.35 -11.33
C THR A 526 -6.80 -32.84 -11.49
N GLU A 527 -6.38 -33.68 -10.55
CA GLU A 527 -6.67 -35.12 -10.56
C GLU A 527 -8.18 -35.40 -10.35
N HIS A 528 -8.87 -34.63 -9.52
CA HIS A 528 -10.33 -34.72 -9.39
C HIS A 528 -11.04 -34.46 -10.71
N ALA A 529 -10.68 -33.37 -11.40
CA ALA A 529 -11.25 -33.02 -12.70
C ALA A 529 -10.94 -34.09 -13.79
N ARG A 530 -9.70 -34.61 -13.85
CA ARG A 530 -9.33 -35.70 -14.76
C ARG A 530 -10.12 -36.99 -14.50
N ALA A 531 -10.51 -37.22 -13.25
CA ALA A 531 -11.36 -38.35 -12.86
C ALA A 531 -12.85 -38.08 -13.12
N GLY A 532 -13.22 -36.96 -13.75
CA GLY A 532 -14.61 -36.59 -14.03
C GLY A 532 -15.41 -36.10 -12.79
N ARG A 533 -14.71 -35.75 -11.70
CA ARG A 533 -15.32 -35.18 -10.50
C ARG A 533 -15.31 -33.65 -10.58
N GLU A 534 -16.26 -33.03 -9.90
CA GLU A 534 -16.27 -31.57 -9.75
C GLU A 534 -14.98 -31.09 -9.06
N ALA A 535 -14.40 -30.03 -9.58
CA ALA A 535 -13.19 -29.44 -9.03
C ALA A 535 -13.23 -27.92 -9.20
N HIS A 536 -12.91 -27.20 -8.13
CA HIS A 536 -13.04 -25.76 -8.08
C HIS A 536 -11.97 -25.13 -7.18
N ILE A 537 -11.34 -24.08 -7.67
CA ILE A 537 -10.38 -23.25 -6.94
C ILE A 537 -10.88 -21.81 -6.94
N MET A 538 -11.00 -21.20 -5.75
CA MET A 538 -11.14 -19.76 -5.60
C MET A 538 -9.94 -19.25 -4.81
N ALA A 539 -9.31 -18.15 -5.25
CA ALA A 539 -8.20 -17.58 -4.53
C ALA A 539 -8.18 -16.06 -4.63
N LYS A 540 -7.96 -15.42 -3.48
CA LYS A 540 -7.77 -13.98 -3.35
C LYS A 540 -6.34 -13.69 -2.93
N MET A 541 -5.69 -12.72 -3.60
CA MET A 541 -4.32 -12.29 -3.30
C MET A 541 -4.01 -10.92 -3.90
N ASN A 542 -2.87 -10.34 -3.53
CA ASN A 542 -2.47 -9.07 -4.14
C ASN A 542 -1.80 -9.25 -5.49
N SER A 543 -1.03 -10.35 -5.68
CA SER A 543 -0.27 -10.57 -6.91
C SER A 543 -0.03 -12.06 -7.20
N ILE A 544 -0.02 -12.39 -8.49
CA ILE A 544 0.39 -13.71 -8.99
C ILE A 544 1.43 -13.56 -10.10
N CYS A 545 2.64 -14.07 -9.86
CA CYS A 545 3.73 -14.10 -10.84
C CYS A 545 4.70 -15.27 -10.63
N ASP A 546 4.35 -16.26 -9.79
CA ASP A 546 5.13 -17.48 -9.65
C ASP A 546 4.87 -18.42 -10.84
N LYS A 547 5.93 -18.73 -11.58
CA LYS A 547 5.82 -19.51 -12.83
C LYS A 547 5.30 -20.91 -12.60
N GLU A 548 5.74 -21.58 -11.52
CA GLU A 548 5.35 -22.96 -11.23
C GLU A 548 3.87 -23.04 -10.88
N ILE A 549 3.39 -22.11 -10.04
CA ILE A 549 1.98 -22.04 -9.69
C ILE A 549 1.11 -21.67 -10.90
N ILE A 550 1.51 -20.69 -11.71
CA ILE A 550 0.75 -20.33 -12.92
C ILE A 550 0.68 -21.53 -13.90
N SER A 551 1.78 -22.26 -14.08
CA SER A 551 1.77 -23.44 -14.93
C SER A 551 0.85 -24.53 -14.40
N ALA A 552 0.84 -24.76 -13.08
CA ALA A 552 -0.08 -25.73 -12.45
C ALA A 552 -1.56 -25.32 -12.61
N LEU A 553 -1.87 -24.00 -12.54
CA LEU A 553 -3.22 -23.50 -12.79
C LEU A 553 -3.64 -23.69 -14.26
N TYR A 554 -2.73 -23.51 -15.21
CA TYR A 554 -3.00 -23.79 -16.62
C TYR A 554 -3.28 -25.28 -16.86
N ASP A 555 -2.47 -26.15 -16.25
CA ASP A 555 -2.70 -27.62 -16.33
C ASP A 555 -4.05 -28.01 -15.69
N ALA A 556 -4.43 -27.36 -14.59
CA ALA A 556 -5.73 -27.54 -13.93
C ALA A 556 -6.88 -27.05 -14.81
N SER A 557 -6.75 -25.87 -15.43
CA SER A 557 -7.73 -25.34 -16.39
C SER A 557 -7.95 -26.28 -17.58
N CYS A 558 -6.85 -26.76 -18.16
CA CYS A 558 -6.92 -27.74 -19.27
C CYS A 558 -7.57 -29.08 -18.85
N ALA A 559 -7.50 -29.44 -17.58
CA ALA A 559 -8.17 -30.64 -17.03
C ALA A 559 -9.66 -30.39 -16.74
N GLY A 560 -10.14 -29.15 -16.80
CA GLY A 560 -11.54 -28.79 -16.56
C GLY A 560 -11.83 -28.24 -15.15
N VAL A 561 -10.82 -27.92 -14.35
CA VAL A 561 -11.01 -27.26 -13.06
C VAL A 561 -11.54 -25.84 -13.27
N LYS A 562 -12.62 -25.47 -12.60
CA LYS A 562 -13.10 -24.08 -12.54
C LYS A 562 -12.18 -23.28 -11.61
N ILE A 563 -11.60 -22.17 -12.11
CA ILE A 563 -10.64 -21.35 -11.36
C ILE A 563 -11.10 -19.90 -11.38
N GLU A 564 -11.38 -19.35 -10.21
CA GLU A 564 -11.85 -17.97 -10.03
C GLU A 564 -10.86 -17.22 -9.11
N LEU A 565 -10.13 -16.24 -9.66
CA LEU A 565 -9.10 -15.52 -8.95
C LEU A 565 -9.51 -14.06 -8.72
N ILE A 566 -9.25 -13.55 -7.52
CA ILE A 566 -9.37 -12.14 -7.15
C ILE A 566 -7.95 -11.62 -6.94
N VAL A 567 -7.42 -10.89 -7.92
CA VAL A 567 -6.04 -10.39 -7.92
C VAL A 567 -6.04 -8.87 -8.03
N ARG A 568 -5.73 -8.21 -6.93
CA ARG A 568 -5.78 -6.74 -6.87
C ARG A 568 -4.79 -6.06 -7.81
N GLY A 569 -3.55 -6.50 -7.83
CA GLY A 569 -2.44 -5.82 -8.50
C GLY A 569 -1.87 -6.62 -9.68
N ILE A 570 -0.64 -7.10 -9.52
CA ILE A 570 0.12 -7.77 -10.58
C ILE A 570 -0.47 -9.16 -10.87
N CYS A 571 -0.77 -9.41 -12.15
CA CYS A 571 -1.15 -10.72 -12.65
C CYS A 571 -0.33 -11.06 -13.89
N CYS A 572 0.60 -12.01 -13.76
CA CYS A 572 1.39 -12.52 -14.89
C CYS A 572 0.68 -13.67 -15.63
N LEU A 573 -0.45 -14.15 -15.13
CA LEU A 573 -1.29 -15.15 -15.75
C LEU A 573 -2.17 -14.51 -16.82
N LYS A 574 -2.39 -15.20 -17.93
CA LYS A 574 -3.41 -14.88 -18.93
C LYS A 574 -4.68 -15.67 -18.66
N ALA A 575 -5.82 -15.01 -18.61
CA ALA A 575 -7.12 -15.63 -18.35
C ALA A 575 -7.96 -15.75 -19.64
N GLY A 576 -8.82 -16.77 -19.72
CA GLY A 576 -9.78 -16.93 -20.79
C GLY A 576 -9.19 -17.28 -22.15
N VAL A 577 -7.94 -17.75 -22.22
CA VAL A 577 -7.28 -18.14 -23.49
C VAL A 577 -7.70 -19.56 -23.84
N PRO A 578 -8.32 -19.78 -25.04
CA PRO A 578 -8.73 -21.11 -25.50
C PRO A 578 -7.57 -22.12 -25.51
N GLY A 579 -7.81 -23.30 -24.98
CA GLY A 579 -6.83 -24.40 -24.90
C GLY A 579 -5.71 -24.18 -23.89
N LEU A 580 -5.71 -23.09 -23.11
CA LEU A 580 -4.73 -22.81 -22.08
C LEU A 580 -5.40 -22.47 -20.72
N SER A 581 -6.22 -21.46 -20.68
CA SER A 581 -6.80 -20.90 -19.47
C SER A 581 -8.29 -20.56 -19.62
N GLU A 582 -9.00 -21.26 -20.45
CA GLU A 582 -10.44 -21.03 -20.74
C GLU A 582 -11.34 -21.17 -19.51
N ASN A 583 -10.92 -21.96 -18.51
CA ASN A 583 -11.62 -22.16 -17.25
C ASN A 583 -11.09 -21.23 -16.12
N ILE A 584 -10.21 -20.28 -16.44
CA ILE A 584 -9.69 -19.31 -15.47
C ILE A 584 -10.32 -17.94 -15.72
N SER A 585 -10.93 -17.38 -14.69
CA SER A 585 -11.34 -15.98 -14.65
C SER A 585 -10.55 -15.23 -13.58
N VAL A 586 -10.18 -13.98 -13.87
CA VAL A 586 -9.46 -13.11 -12.94
C VAL A 586 -10.19 -11.80 -12.79
N ARG A 587 -10.47 -11.44 -11.55
CA ARG A 587 -11.15 -10.21 -11.14
C ARG A 587 -10.20 -9.34 -10.31
N SER A 588 -10.29 -8.02 -10.48
CA SER A 588 -9.57 -7.04 -9.66
C SER A 588 -10.56 -6.01 -9.14
N ILE A 589 -10.55 -5.76 -7.84
CA ILE A 589 -11.42 -4.79 -7.17
C ILE A 589 -10.58 -3.62 -6.70
N VAL A 590 -10.99 -2.41 -7.07
CA VAL A 590 -10.42 -1.14 -6.59
C VAL A 590 -11.56 -0.29 -6.07
N GLY A 591 -11.59 -0.06 -4.77
CA GLY A 591 -12.67 0.64 -4.08
C GLY A 591 -12.16 1.53 -2.95
N ASN A 592 -13.04 1.83 -1.99
CA ASN A 592 -12.73 2.69 -0.84
C ASN A 592 -11.66 2.09 0.07
N PHE A 593 -11.64 0.75 0.18
CA PHE A 593 -10.66 0.00 0.94
C PHE A 593 -9.70 -0.72 -0.01
N LEU A 594 -8.45 -0.87 0.43
CA LEU A 594 -7.43 -1.60 -0.33
C LEU A 594 -7.61 -3.10 -0.11
N GLU A 595 -7.95 -3.85 -1.15
CA GLU A 595 -8.02 -5.30 -1.09
C GLU A 595 -6.63 -5.88 -0.79
N HIS A 596 -6.49 -6.55 0.38
CA HIS A 596 -5.17 -6.96 0.86
C HIS A 596 -5.14 -8.37 1.43
N SER A 597 -6.27 -8.94 1.86
CA SER A 597 -6.32 -10.30 2.40
C SER A 597 -5.89 -11.36 1.37
N ARG A 598 -5.39 -12.49 1.86
CA ARG A 598 -5.07 -13.66 1.07
C ARG A 598 -5.88 -14.83 1.59
N ILE A 599 -6.73 -15.36 0.73
CA ILE A 599 -7.68 -16.43 1.04
C ILE A 599 -7.62 -17.42 -0.11
N PHE A 600 -7.59 -18.72 0.21
CA PHE A 600 -7.46 -19.81 -0.75
C PHE A 600 -8.48 -20.90 -0.43
N TYR A 601 -9.30 -21.23 -1.41
CA TYR A 601 -10.34 -22.26 -1.34
C TYR A 601 -10.08 -23.34 -2.37
N PHE A 602 -10.20 -24.60 -1.93
CA PHE A 602 -10.12 -25.79 -2.76
C PHE A 602 -11.32 -26.67 -2.48
N PHE A 603 -12.05 -27.10 -3.52
CA PHE A 603 -13.31 -27.87 -3.40
C PHE A 603 -13.11 -29.26 -2.82
N ASN A 604 -11.98 -29.90 -3.14
CA ASN A 604 -11.54 -31.15 -2.54
C ASN A 604 -12.64 -32.24 -2.47
N ASP A 605 -13.28 -32.54 -3.62
CA ASP A 605 -14.30 -33.58 -3.72
C ASP A 605 -15.46 -33.43 -2.71
N ALA A 606 -16.06 -32.25 -2.66
CA ALA A 606 -17.13 -31.83 -1.75
C ALA A 606 -16.74 -31.80 -0.24
N SER A 607 -15.43 -31.76 0.06
CA SER A 607 -14.90 -31.55 1.41
C SER A 607 -14.01 -30.31 1.43
N PRO A 608 -14.59 -29.11 1.33
CA PRO A 608 -13.86 -27.90 1.04
C PRO A 608 -12.81 -27.54 2.10
N GLU A 609 -11.64 -27.20 1.63
CA GLU A 609 -10.56 -26.68 2.46
C GLU A 609 -10.39 -25.19 2.21
N VAL A 610 -10.29 -24.42 3.28
CA VAL A 610 -10.08 -22.97 3.25
C VAL A 610 -8.82 -22.60 4.03
N TYR A 611 -7.99 -21.76 3.43
CA TYR A 611 -6.77 -21.28 4.04
C TYR A 611 -6.70 -19.75 3.97
N MET A 612 -6.09 -19.16 4.98
CA MET A 612 -5.69 -17.74 4.97
C MET A 612 -4.19 -17.62 5.19
N GLY A 613 -3.58 -16.52 4.77
CA GLY A 613 -2.15 -16.37 4.96
C GLY A 613 -1.58 -15.01 4.59
N SER A 614 -0.26 -14.90 4.72
CA SER A 614 0.47 -13.67 4.45
C SER A 614 1.10 -13.62 3.06
N ALA A 615 1.16 -14.76 2.34
CA ALA A 615 1.86 -14.90 1.07
C ALA A 615 0.96 -14.64 -0.13
N ASP A 616 1.48 -13.87 -1.09
CA ASP A 616 1.01 -13.86 -2.47
C ASP A 616 1.69 -14.99 -3.27
N TRP A 617 1.15 -15.38 -4.40
CA TRP A 617 1.79 -16.34 -5.32
C TRP A 617 2.88 -15.68 -6.15
N MET A 618 3.95 -15.31 -5.45
CA MET A 618 5.12 -14.62 -6.01
C MET A 618 6.42 -15.32 -5.59
N PRO A 619 7.44 -15.42 -6.47
CA PRO A 619 8.74 -16.01 -6.11
C PRO A 619 9.35 -15.40 -4.85
N ARG A 620 9.30 -14.06 -4.71
CA ARG A 620 9.84 -13.38 -3.52
C ARG A 620 9.15 -13.79 -2.21
N ASN A 621 7.83 -14.06 -2.24
CA ASN A 621 7.09 -14.51 -1.06
C ASN A 621 7.39 -15.97 -0.73
N LEU A 622 7.53 -16.80 -1.76
CA LEU A 622 7.65 -18.24 -1.61
C LEU A 622 9.11 -18.71 -1.41
N ASP A 623 10.12 -17.88 -1.81
CA ASP A 623 11.54 -18.25 -1.78
C ASP A 623 12.40 -17.37 -0.85
N ARG A 624 11.99 -16.09 -0.62
CA ARG A 624 12.85 -15.10 0.04
C ARG A 624 12.19 -14.41 1.23
N ARG A 625 11.07 -14.97 1.70
CA ARG A 625 10.35 -14.44 2.87
C ARG A 625 9.93 -15.55 3.80
N VAL A 626 9.81 -15.19 5.07
CA VAL A 626 9.07 -16.01 6.03
C VAL A 626 7.61 -15.60 5.94
N GLU A 627 6.78 -16.49 5.42
CA GLU A 627 5.33 -16.34 5.25
C GLU A 627 4.63 -17.51 5.93
N ILE A 628 3.39 -17.32 6.33
CA ILE A 628 2.57 -18.36 6.98
C ILE A 628 1.26 -18.51 6.24
N LEU A 629 0.86 -19.75 6.01
CA LEU A 629 -0.46 -20.19 5.60
C LEU A 629 -1.07 -21.03 6.72
N PHE A 630 -2.32 -20.78 7.06
CA PHE A 630 -3.03 -21.48 8.11
C PHE A 630 -4.45 -21.88 7.65
N PRO A 631 -4.95 -23.05 8.08
CA PRO A 631 -6.29 -23.52 7.74
C PRO A 631 -7.35 -22.79 8.57
N VAL A 632 -8.57 -22.69 8.02
CA VAL A 632 -9.79 -22.35 8.74
C VAL A 632 -10.60 -23.63 8.87
N GLU A 633 -10.61 -24.24 10.05
CA GLU A 633 -11.20 -25.57 10.25
C GLU A 633 -12.60 -25.54 10.85
N ASP A 634 -12.92 -24.53 11.67
CA ASP A 634 -14.29 -24.35 12.17
C ASP A 634 -15.27 -24.13 11.01
N GLU A 635 -16.31 -24.94 10.91
CA GLU A 635 -17.22 -24.92 9.76
C GLU A 635 -17.97 -23.60 9.62
N ASN A 636 -18.36 -22.95 10.74
CA ASN A 636 -19.03 -21.64 10.70
C ASN A 636 -18.10 -20.55 10.22
N LEU A 637 -16.82 -20.58 10.67
CA LEU A 637 -15.81 -19.62 10.20
C LEU A 637 -15.45 -19.89 8.74
N LYS A 638 -15.39 -21.15 8.34
CA LYS A 638 -15.14 -21.54 6.96
C LYS A 638 -16.22 -20.99 6.01
N GLU A 639 -17.49 -21.10 6.39
CA GLU A 639 -18.61 -20.52 5.64
C GLU A 639 -18.50 -18.98 5.53
N LYS A 640 -18.16 -18.30 6.63
CA LYS A 640 -17.93 -16.84 6.62
C LYS A 640 -16.80 -16.45 5.66
N VAL A 641 -15.71 -17.19 5.64
CA VAL A 641 -14.56 -16.91 4.74
C VAL A 641 -14.90 -17.24 3.28
N ILE A 642 -15.65 -18.30 3.02
CA ILE A 642 -16.17 -18.61 1.67
C ILE A 642 -17.12 -17.50 1.20
N HIS A 643 -17.96 -16.96 2.08
CA HIS A 643 -18.86 -15.84 1.78
C HIS A 643 -18.07 -14.61 1.31
N ILE A 644 -16.93 -14.29 1.95
CA ILE A 644 -16.05 -13.19 1.52
C ILE A 644 -15.64 -13.39 0.06
N LEU A 645 -15.14 -14.57 -0.30
CA LEU A 645 -14.73 -14.83 -1.68
C LEU A 645 -15.90 -14.74 -2.67
N LYS A 646 -17.05 -15.30 -2.34
CA LYS A 646 -18.23 -15.31 -3.21
C LYS A 646 -18.76 -13.91 -3.46
N LEU A 647 -18.89 -13.10 -2.40
CA LEU A 647 -19.40 -11.74 -2.53
C LEU A 647 -18.45 -10.86 -3.36
N GLU A 648 -17.15 -11.00 -3.20
CA GLU A 648 -16.17 -10.28 -4.04
C GLU A 648 -16.20 -10.78 -5.50
N LEU A 649 -16.46 -12.06 -5.75
CA LEU A 649 -16.66 -12.59 -7.11
C LEU A 649 -17.97 -12.11 -7.76
N GLU A 650 -18.95 -11.70 -6.99
CA GLU A 650 -20.21 -11.12 -7.45
C GLU A 650 -20.12 -9.61 -7.70
N ASP A 651 -19.09 -8.92 -7.17
CA ASP A 651 -18.92 -7.47 -7.35
C ASP A 651 -18.95 -7.08 -8.84
N ASN A 652 -19.86 -6.18 -9.19
CA ASN A 652 -20.00 -5.64 -10.54
C ASN A 652 -19.94 -4.11 -10.59
N VAL A 653 -19.69 -3.46 -9.46
CA VAL A 653 -19.60 -2.01 -9.34
C VAL A 653 -18.15 -1.54 -9.40
N LYS A 654 -17.26 -2.19 -8.66
CA LYS A 654 -15.84 -1.83 -8.54
C LYS A 654 -14.90 -2.82 -9.23
N ALA A 655 -15.41 -3.96 -9.67
CA ALA A 655 -14.59 -5.00 -10.28
C ALA A 655 -14.24 -4.72 -11.74
N HIS A 656 -13.02 -5.15 -12.10
CA HIS A 656 -12.52 -5.22 -13.47
C HIS A 656 -12.13 -6.66 -13.78
N LEU A 657 -12.44 -7.12 -15.00
CA LEU A 657 -12.10 -8.46 -15.48
C LEU A 657 -10.85 -8.42 -16.35
N LEU A 658 -9.91 -9.31 -16.09
CA LEU A 658 -8.73 -9.52 -16.91
C LEU A 658 -9.15 -10.12 -18.26
N GLN A 659 -8.69 -9.50 -19.35
CA GLN A 659 -8.88 -9.96 -20.71
C GLN A 659 -7.71 -10.84 -21.18
N PRO A 660 -7.90 -11.68 -22.22
CA PRO A 660 -6.84 -12.55 -22.75
C PRO A 660 -5.58 -11.83 -23.20
N ASP A 661 -5.68 -10.56 -23.58
CA ASP A 661 -4.55 -9.71 -23.99
C ASP A 661 -3.78 -9.08 -22.82
N GLY A 662 -4.27 -9.25 -21.57
CA GLY A 662 -3.69 -8.69 -20.36
C GLY A 662 -4.25 -7.32 -19.96
N SER A 663 -5.17 -6.76 -20.72
CA SER A 663 -5.92 -5.56 -20.35
C SER A 663 -7.02 -5.86 -19.33
N TYR A 664 -7.65 -4.83 -18.78
CA TYR A 664 -8.75 -4.97 -17.83
C TYR A 664 -9.95 -4.14 -18.25
N GLU A 665 -11.12 -4.73 -18.19
CA GLU A 665 -12.38 -4.06 -18.47
C GLU A 665 -13.29 -4.05 -17.25
N LYS A 666 -14.02 -2.94 -17.01
CA LYS A 666 -15.06 -2.89 -15.96
C LYS A 666 -16.13 -3.93 -16.26
N VAL A 667 -16.63 -4.57 -15.20
CA VAL A 667 -17.74 -5.52 -15.33
C VAL A 667 -18.98 -4.82 -15.91
N ASP A 668 -19.61 -5.41 -16.92
CA ASP A 668 -20.87 -4.89 -17.45
C ASP A 668 -22.01 -5.13 -16.45
N LYS A 669 -22.51 -4.04 -15.89
CA LYS A 669 -23.55 -4.04 -14.86
C LYS A 669 -24.96 -3.74 -15.39
N ARG A 670 -25.12 -3.51 -16.69
CA ARG A 670 -26.41 -3.18 -17.31
C ARG A 670 -27.41 -4.32 -17.15
N GLY A 671 -28.57 -4.00 -16.58
CA GLY A 671 -29.64 -4.97 -16.34
C GLY A 671 -29.37 -6.00 -15.22
N LYS A 672 -28.32 -5.80 -14.43
CA LYS A 672 -27.96 -6.64 -13.27
C LYS A 672 -28.26 -5.91 -11.96
N VAL A 673 -28.48 -6.67 -10.90
CA VAL A 673 -28.45 -6.13 -9.53
C VAL A 673 -27.04 -5.60 -9.25
N LEU A 674 -26.96 -4.39 -8.70
CA LEU A 674 -25.68 -3.78 -8.37
C LEU A 674 -25.14 -4.40 -7.08
N VAL A 675 -23.94 -4.96 -7.14
CA VAL A 675 -23.21 -5.51 -6.01
C VAL A 675 -21.90 -4.76 -5.86
N ASN A 676 -21.77 -4.00 -4.78
CA ASN A 676 -20.51 -3.44 -4.31
C ASN A 676 -20.12 -4.23 -3.05
N SER A 677 -19.16 -5.10 -3.16
CA SER A 677 -18.78 -6.02 -2.08
C SER A 677 -18.34 -5.27 -0.81
N GLN A 678 -17.60 -4.17 -0.94
CA GLN A 678 -17.14 -3.38 0.20
C GLN A 678 -18.28 -2.70 0.96
N ASP A 679 -19.24 -2.13 0.23
CA ASP A 679 -20.43 -1.50 0.85
C ASP A 679 -21.29 -2.56 1.55
N GLN A 680 -21.48 -3.72 0.93
CA GLN A 680 -22.27 -4.81 1.51
C GLN A 680 -21.61 -5.36 2.78
N PHE A 681 -20.28 -5.55 2.82
CA PHE A 681 -19.59 -5.95 4.05
C PHE A 681 -19.72 -4.90 5.17
N CYS A 682 -19.75 -3.60 4.83
CA CYS A 682 -20.03 -2.55 5.81
C CYS A 682 -21.43 -2.71 6.40
N GLU A 683 -22.44 -2.94 5.56
CA GLU A 683 -23.83 -3.14 5.97
C GLU A 683 -23.98 -4.39 6.83
N GLU A 684 -23.44 -5.53 6.41
CA GLU A 684 -23.45 -6.79 7.16
C GLU A 684 -22.81 -6.63 8.56
N ALA A 685 -21.67 -5.92 8.65
CA ALA A 685 -21.00 -5.69 9.93
C ALA A 685 -21.86 -4.81 10.87
N ILE A 686 -22.54 -3.79 10.34
CA ILE A 686 -23.46 -2.94 11.11
C ILE A 686 -24.65 -3.76 11.61
N GLU A 687 -25.24 -4.58 10.75
CA GLU A 687 -26.40 -5.44 11.12
C GLU A 687 -26.03 -6.45 12.20
N MET A 688 -24.88 -7.13 12.06
CA MET A 688 -24.38 -8.08 13.06
C MET A 688 -24.15 -7.41 14.42
N ALA A 689 -23.55 -6.22 14.43
CA ALA A 689 -23.30 -5.47 15.66
C ALA A 689 -24.62 -5.07 16.35
N LYS A 690 -25.61 -4.58 15.58
CA LYS A 690 -26.96 -4.23 16.11
C LYS A 690 -27.68 -5.44 16.68
N ALA A 691 -27.72 -6.54 15.94
CA ALA A 691 -28.37 -7.78 16.40
C ALA A 691 -27.78 -8.29 17.72
N CYS A 692 -26.46 -8.18 17.89
CA CYS A 692 -25.78 -8.54 19.13
C CYS A 692 -26.11 -7.57 20.28
N GLN A 693 -26.26 -6.27 20.03
CA GLN A 693 -26.67 -5.28 21.04
C GLN A 693 -28.11 -5.49 21.49
N GLU A 694 -29.03 -5.74 20.57
CA GLU A 694 -30.44 -5.97 20.86
C GLU A 694 -30.64 -7.27 21.67
N SER A 695 -29.85 -8.31 21.42
CA SER A 695 -29.89 -9.55 22.21
C SER A 695 -29.44 -9.37 23.67
N LYS A 696 -28.77 -8.25 23.98
CA LYS A 696 -28.30 -7.87 25.33
C LYS A 696 -29.23 -6.91 26.05
N ASP A 697 -30.42 -6.59 25.50
CA ASP A 697 -31.37 -5.69 26.13
C ASP A 697 -31.70 -6.21 27.56
N PRO A 698 -31.56 -5.35 28.60
CA PRO A 698 -31.81 -5.70 29.99
C PRO A 698 -33.23 -6.23 30.28
N ALA A 699 -34.20 -6.01 29.37
CA ALA A 699 -35.52 -6.61 29.44
C ALA A 699 -35.50 -8.14 29.39
N VAL A 700 -34.44 -8.77 28.87
CA VAL A 700 -34.26 -10.21 28.80
C VAL A 700 -33.38 -10.74 29.95
N THR A 701 -32.49 -9.90 30.49
CA THR A 701 -31.65 -10.29 31.63
C THR A 701 -32.38 -9.88 32.92
N ARG A 702 -33.04 -10.87 33.56
CA ARG A 702 -33.60 -10.71 34.91
C ARG A 702 -32.42 -10.47 35.86
N ILE A 703 -32.11 -9.24 36.15
CA ILE A 703 -31.18 -8.87 37.21
C ILE A 703 -31.98 -9.04 38.53
N PHE A 704 -31.69 -10.12 39.27
CA PHE A 704 -32.16 -10.25 40.64
C PHE A 704 -31.36 -9.25 41.48
N GLN A 705 -31.98 -8.13 41.87
CA GLN A 705 -31.46 -7.31 42.94
C GLN A 705 -31.77 -8.04 44.26
N PRO A 706 -30.78 -8.24 45.15
CA PRO A 706 -31.05 -8.73 46.48
C PRO A 706 -32.02 -7.78 47.19
N ILE A 707 -33.08 -8.33 47.77
CA ILE A 707 -33.95 -7.55 48.68
C ILE A 707 -33.11 -7.22 49.89
N GLU A 708 -32.85 -5.91 50.13
CA GLU A 708 -32.31 -5.47 51.40
C GLU A 708 -33.26 -5.93 52.52
N SER A 709 -32.76 -6.82 53.40
CA SER A 709 -33.50 -7.21 54.58
C SER A 709 -33.63 -5.99 55.47
N SER A 710 -34.85 -5.46 55.61
CA SER A 710 -35.19 -4.51 56.64
C SER A 710 -34.94 -5.20 57.98
N ASN A 711 -33.85 -4.82 58.67
CA ASN A 711 -33.70 -5.13 60.07
C ASN A 711 -34.70 -4.24 60.85
N GLU A 712 -35.76 -4.86 61.36
CA GLU A 712 -36.42 -4.37 62.58
C GLU A 712 -35.64 -4.87 63.79
#